data_81c07c0b7865e37bb04acd0b94437b1d
#
_entry.id   81c07c0b7865e37bb04acd0b94437b1d
#
_cell.length_a   1.000
_cell.length_b   1.000
_cell.length_c   1.000
_cell.angle_alpha   90.00
_cell.angle_beta   90.00
_cell.angle_gamma   90.00
#
_symmetry.space_group_name_H-M   'P 1'
#
loop_
_entity.id
_entity.type
_entity.pdbx_description
1 polymer ?
#
loop_
_entity_poly.entity_id
_entity_poly.type
_entity_poly.pdbx_seq_one_letter_code
_entity_poly.pdbx_strand_id
1 'polypeptide(L)'
;MAKWTRRDLVKVGLAASAGVMSGKDSLADERIVPAASAFAQAGADAHVADQANNLRERLVLDYGWRFALGNANDPDKDFGFGKLRGTGTFAKSGDPGGPAGPRFDASTWRKVDLPHDWAVGLPFVNDKILVGHGAKPVAREFPETSIGWYRREFVLRSSDAGRRITIEFDGIFRNATIFFNGHYTATNMSGYAPFTVDVTDYASFASDSTSARPGPGGVGALGGGNDAAAPGTARGNAPAPGTNILSVRVDATLDEGWFYEGAGIYRHVWLTKTEPVHFARWGTYVRTEFVKETGVVTSSDPATVFVTSEVTNESDAPVTGRVHVALMDAEGKTVATMSSLPASIAAGEQQTFALKTVVARPRLWSCEEPNLYRAVATLETSGKAIDRDETNFGMRTVRFDPDHGFFLNGKPVKIKGTCNHQDHAGVGAALPDRIQAYRLERLKWMGSNACRTSHNPPTPEFMEACDRMGMLVMDETRMMDSTPEGLSQLERLIRRDRNHPSVVIWSLANEEPEQGNARGARIVASMKKLQRKLDPSRVCTTAMNYGFGGVGVSTVVDVQGFNYSDRLIDAYHKDHPKQPIIGSETASALATRGIYANNEQTGHVSAYDTEKPRYGNTAEEWWSFYAEREWLAGGFVWTGFDYRGETVPYGWPCFSSHFGVLDTCGFPKDPAFYYKAWWGADPVLHLLPHWNWEGKEGQDVEVRAFSNQDSVELFLNGQSQGSQPVKKNSHVLWKVKYAPGLLEARASKGGSVVLTERRETAGPAATIVATPDRSTISADGQDVTVVNVSIMDAQGRPVPTAGNKVSFAISGPGTVIGVGNGDQSCHEPDKPASATAAERSAFNGLCMAIVQSKRGEAGQVAITVSSEGLKSATVSVTTAAGPLRPVVE
;
A
#
# COMPACT_ATOMS: atom_id res chain seq x y z
N MET A 1 -34.62 27.43 -25.63
CA MET A 1 -33.19 27.23 -25.27
C MET A 1 -32.73 28.49 -24.55
N ALA A 2 -32.85 28.50 -23.23
CA ALA A 2 -32.39 29.61 -22.39
C ALA A 2 -30.99 29.30 -21.90
N LYS A 3 -30.02 30.16 -22.21
CA LYS A 3 -28.65 30.09 -21.75
C LYS A 3 -28.58 30.56 -20.30
N TRP A 4 -28.24 29.68 -19.38
CA TRP A 4 -27.89 30.04 -18.00
C TRP A 4 -26.49 30.64 -17.94
N THR A 5 -26.32 31.76 -17.23
CA THR A 5 -25.03 32.39 -17.03
C THR A 5 -24.41 31.99 -15.70
N ARG A 6 -23.08 32.12 -15.57
CA ARG A 6 -22.34 31.80 -14.33
C ARG A 6 -22.86 32.50 -13.06
N ARG A 7 -23.63 33.55 -13.18
CA ARG A 7 -24.26 34.30 -12.06
C ARG A 7 -25.50 33.61 -11.50
N ASP A 8 -26.15 32.75 -12.26
CA ASP A 8 -27.38 32.04 -11.82
C ASP A 8 -27.07 30.81 -11.01
N LEU A 9 -25.91 30.21 -11.25
CA LEU A 9 -25.41 29.06 -10.46
C LEU A 9 -24.95 29.45 -9.03
N VAL A 10 -24.46 30.67 -8.84
CA VAL A 10 -24.05 31.18 -7.54
C VAL A 10 -25.23 31.55 -6.63
N LYS A 11 -26.40 31.83 -7.22
CA LYS A 11 -27.61 32.19 -6.41
C LYS A 11 -28.39 30.95 -5.89
N VAL A 12 -28.20 29.79 -6.46
CA VAL A 12 -28.82 28.53 -5.99
C VAL A 12 -28.01 27.89 -4.86
N GLY A 13 -26.70 28.16 -4.76
CA GLY A 13 -25.83 27.68 -3.68
C GLY A 13 -25.92 28.42 -2.34
N LEU A 14 -26.54 29.61 -2.33
CA LEU A 14 -26.58 30.48 -1.13
C LEU A 14 -27.90 30.46 -0.37
N ALA A 15 -28.91 29.73 -0.83
CA ALA A 15 -30.22 29.64 -0.19
C ALA A 15 -30.46 28.41 0.70
N ALA A 16 -29.44 27.54 0.90
CA ALA A 16 -29.55 26.30 1.69
C ALA A 16 -28.76 26.31 3.01
N SER A 17 -28.23 27.46 3.46
CA SER A 17 -27.38 27.53 4.67
C SER A 17 -27.93 28.42 5.80
N ALA A 18 -29.22 28.53 5.94
CA ALA A 18 -29.87 29.17 7.10
C ALA A 18 -30.87 28.22 7.76
N GLY A 19 -30.42 27.04 8.16
CA GLY A 19 -31.12 26.09 8.99
C GLY A 19 -30.31 25.85 10.25
N VAL A 20 -30.84 26.25 11.38
CA VAL A 20 -30.31 26.09 12.74
C VAL A 20 -29.77 24.66 12.94
N MET A 21 -28.46 24.49 13.02
CA MET A 21 -27.83 23.23 13.48
C MET A 21 -27.95 23.18 15.02
N SER A 22 -28.92 22.43 15.51
CA SER A 22 -28.93 21.93 16.89
C SER A 22 -27.90 20.79 16.99
N GLY A 23 -26.93 20.94 17.90
CA GLY A 23 -25.76 20.07 18.07
C GLY A 23 -26.04 18.57 18.09
N LYS A 24 -25.38 17.89 17.18
CA LYS A 24 -25.04 16.48 17.24
C LYS A 24 -23.72 16.27 16.47
N ASP A 25 -22.66 16.90 16.96
CA ASP A 25 -21.31 16.60 16.44
C ASP A 25 -20.57 15.73 17.45
N SER A 26 -20.76 14.41 17.33
CA SER A 26 -19.92 13.41 17.96
C SER A 26 -18.81 12.99 16.99
N LEU A 27 -17.71 12.46 17.48
CA LEU A 27 -16.58 11.91 16.69
C LEU A 27 -16.98 10.91 15.59
N ALA A 28 -18.24 10.50 15.52
CA ALA A 28 -18.81 9.64 14.49
C ALA A 28 -19.27 10.40 13.23
N ASP A 29 -19.30 11.73 13.23
CA ASP A 29 -19.89 12.53 12.13
C ASP A 29 -18.83 13.25 11.28
N GLU A 30 -17.58 12.80 11.29
CA GLU A 30 -16.62 13.16 10.25
C GLU A 30 -16.97 12.40 8.95
N ARG A 31 -18.03 12.82 8.28
CA ARG A 31 -18.29 12.43 6.89
C ARG A 31 -17.10 12.87 6.07
N ILE A 32 -16.22 11.91 5.73
CA ILE A 32 -15.28 12.06 4.62
C ILE A 32 -16.17 12.32 3.41
N VAL A 33 -16.19 13.56 2.92
CA VAL A 33 -16.95 13.94 1.73
C VAL A 33 -16.56 12.98 0.60
N PRO A 34 -17.49 12.27 -0.04
CA PRO A 34 -17.16 11.34 -1.10
C PRO A 34 -16.89 12.13 -2.40
N ALA A 35 -15.72 12.75 -2.52
CA ALA A 35 -15.24 13.19 -3.82
C ALA A 35 -14.62 12.04 -4.63
N ALA A 36 -14.42 10.87 -3.99
CA ALA A 36 -13.73 9.73 -4.61
C ALA A 36 -14.65 8.72 -5.29
N SER A 37 -15.98 8.75 -5.07
CA SER A 37 -16.86 7.72 -5.63
C SER A 37 -17.05 7.79 -7.15
N ALA A 38 -16.79 8.94 -7.78
CA ALA A 38 -16.84 9.07 -9.25
C ALA A 38 -15.56 8.58 -9.95
N PHE A 39 -14.45 8.43 -9.20
CA PHE A 39 -13.15 8.07 -9.79
C PHE A 39 -12.81 6.57 -9.70
N ALA A 40 -13.44 5.82 -8.80
CA ALA A 40 -13.19 4.38 -8.67
C ALA A 40 -13.70 3.58 -9.88
N GLN A 41 -14.69 4.09 -10.59
CA GLN A 41 -15.31 3.40 -11.71
C GLN A 41 -14.57 3.59 -13.05
N ALA A 42 -13.93 4.73 -13.27
CA ALA A 42 -13.28 5.01 -14.56
C ALA A 42 -12.00 4.18 -14.83
N GLY A 43 -11.32 3.67 -13.80
CA GLY A 43 -10.11 2.86 -13.97
C GLY A 43 -10.39 1.39 -14.29
N ALA A 44 -11.48 0.83 -13.75
CA ALA A 44 -11.89 -0.55 -14.00
C ALA A 44 -12.57 -0.71 -15.37
N ASP A 45 -13.32 0.31 -15.83
CA ASP A 45 -14.07 0.27 -17.09
C ASP A 45 -13.18 0.30 -18.34
N ALA A 46 -11.97 0.84 -18.25
CA ALA A 46 -11.05 0.94 -19.38
C ALA A 46 -10.41 -0.42 -19.77
N HIS A 47 -10.25 -1.35 -18.84
CA HIS A 47 -9.68 -2.67 -19.13
C HIS A 47 -10.68 -3.66 -19.72
N VAL A 48 -11.98 -3.42 -19.59
CA VAL A 48 -13.03 -4.38 -20.00
C VAL A 48 -13.48 -4.21 -21.45
N ALA A 49 -13.32 -3.02 -22.02
CA ALA A 49 -13.91 -2.69 -23.33
C ALA A 49 -13.21 -3.29 -24.55
N ASP A 50 -12.05 -3.93 -24.43
CA ASP A 50 -11.21 -4.30 -25.59
C ASP A 50 -10.90 -5.80 -25.76
N GLN A 51 -11.72 -6.68 -25.21
CA GLN A 51 -11.61 -8.14 -25.44
C GLN A 51 -11.91 -8.56 -26.89
N ALA A 52 -12.36 -7.63 -27.75
CA ALA A 52 -12.72 -7.98 -29.13
C ALA A 52 -11.52 -8.28 -30.05
N ASN A 53 -10.30 -7.97 -29.65
CA ASN A 53 -9.10 -8.12 -30.49
C ASN A 53 -7.96 -8.95 -29.87
N ASN A 54 -8.18 -9.81 -28.91
CA ASN A 54 -7.23 -10.86 -28.39
C ASN A 54 -5.72 -10.64 -28.62
N LEU A 55 -5.22 -9.38 -28.58
CA LEU A 55 -3.82 -9.09 -28.86
C LEU A 55 -2.95 -9.54 -27.67
N ARG A 56 -3.11 -8.90 -26.54
CA ARG A 56 -2.49 -9.26 -25.25
C ARG A 56 -3.59 -9.59 -24.26
N GLU A 57 -3.49 -10.71 -23.58
CA GLU A 57 -4.38 -11.04 -22.46
C GLU A 57 -3.57 -10.98 -21.15
N ARG A 58 -4.08 -10.25 -20.16
CA ARG A 58 -3.56 -10.24 -18.79
C ARG A 58 -4.69 -10.63 -17.85
N LEU A 59 -4.59 -11.83 -17.29
CA LEU A 59 -5.64 -12.51 -16.54
C LEU A 59 -5.23 -12.60 -15.08
N VAL A 60 -6.15 -12.32 -14.15
CA VAL A 60 -5.95 -12.53 -12.71
C VAL A 60 -5.83 -14.02 -12.42
N LEU A 61 -4.78 -14.42 -11.70
CA LEU A 61 -4.55 -15.80 -11.25
C LEU A 61 -4.66 -15.94 -9.72
N ASP A 62 -5.47 -15.09 -9.07
CA ASP A 62 -5.56 -15.03 -7.61
C ASP A 62 -6.46 -16.09 -6.99
N TYR A 63 -7.41 -16.63 -7.74
CA TYR A 63 -8.47 -17.48 -7.19
C TYR A 63 -8.14 -18.96 -7.26
N GLY A 64 -8.63 -19.71 -6.27
CA GLY A 64 -8.62 -21.17 -6.30
C GLY A 64 -7.29 -21.83 -6.00
N TRP A 65 -6.44 -21.19 -5.24
CA TRP A 65 -5.20 -21.78 -4.75
C TRP A 65 -5.43 -22.80 -3.63
N ARG A 66 -4.50 -23.73 -3.51
CA ARG A 66 -4.37 -24.64 -2.38
C ARG A 66 -3.13 -24.29 -1.60
N PHE A 67 -3.24 -24.23 -0.27
CA PHE A 67 -2.16 -23.85 0.63
C PHE A 67 -1.97 -24.86 1.75
N ALA A 68 -0.71 -25.16 2.07
CA ALA A 68 -0.32 -25.90 3.26
C ALA A 68 1.02 -25.39 3.82
N LEU A 69 1.19 -25.48 5.13
CA LEU A 69 2.49 -25.23 5.76
C LEU A 69 3.42 -26.42 5.52
N GLY A 70 4.69 -26.13 5.26
CA GLY A 70 5.81 -27.06 5.29
C GLY A 70 6.60 -26.92 6.59
N ASN A 71 7.90 -27.20 6.53
CA ASN A 71 8.80 -27.06 7.68
C ASN A 71 10.23 -26.82 7.21
N ALA A 72 10.91 -25.80 7.74
CA ALA A 72 12.26 -25.45 7.32
C ALA A 72 13.33 -26.47 7.77
N ASN A 73 13.12 -27.17 8.88
CA ASN A 73 14.12 -28.04 9.51
C ASN A 73 13.77 -29.54 9.44
N ASP A 74 12.56 -29.86 9.02
CA ASP A 74 12.09 -31.27 8.94
C ASP A 74 11.55 -31.54 7.53
N PRO A 75 12.37 -32.14 6.65
CA PRO A 75 11.94 -32.47 5.29
C PRO A 75 10.71 -33.36 5.20
N ASP A 76 10.44 -34.23 6.22
CA ASP A 76 9.23 -35.05 6.21
C ASP A 76 7.97 -34.20 6.39
N LYS A 77 8.04 -33.18 7.22
CA LYS A 77 6.97 -32.19 7.37
C LYS A 77 6.93 -31.15 6.24
N ASP A 78 8.02 -31.01 5.46
CA ASP A 78 8.05 -30.25 4.22
C ASP A 78 7.77 -31.13 2.99
N PHE A 79 6.90 -32.12 3.13
CA PHE A 79 6.44 -33.03 2.08
C PHE A 79 7.59 -33.80 1.40
N GLY A 80 8.70 -34.04 2.09
CA GLY A 80 9.87 -34.70 1.56
C GLY A 80 10.76 -33.80 0.68
N PHE A 81 10.52 -32.51 0.64
CA PHE A 81 11.35 -31.57 -0.12
C PHE A 81 12.81 -31.59 0.37
N GLY A 82 13.76 -31.69 -0.56
CA GLY A 82 15.19 -31.75 -0.22
C GLY A 82 15.73 -33.12 0.21
N LYS A 83 14.91 -34.16 0.32
CA LYS A 83 15.40 -35.52 0.57
C LYS A 83 16.17 -36.06 -0.63
N LEU A 84 17.29 -36.73 -0.35
CA LEU A 84 18.19 -37.31 -1.36
C LEU A 84 17.58 -38.48 -2.14
N ARG A 85 16.45 -39.07 -1.68
CA ARG A 85 15.78 -40.19 -2.32
C ARG A 85 14.33 -39.84 -2.67
N GLY A 86 14.09 -39.64 -3.93
CA GLY A 86 12.81 -39.92 -4.59
C GLY A 86 11.76 -38.80 -4.63
N THR A 87 11.81 -37.77 -3.78
CA THR A 87 10.79 -36.73 -3.78
C THR A 87 11.41 -35.36 -3.58
N GLY A 88 11.17 -34.44 -4.51
CA GLY A 88 11.62 -33.05 -4.40
C GLY A 88 13.07 -32.80 -4.73
N THR A 89 13.75 -33.68 -5.48
CA THR A 89 15.10 -33.42 -5.99
C THR A 89 15.05 -32.81 -7.38
N PHE A 90 15.94 -31.89 -7.65
CA PHE A 90 16.16 -31.30 -8.99
C PHE A 90 16.88 -32.29 -9.95
N ALA A 91 16.98 -33.58 -9.59
CA ALA A 91 17.76 -34.55 -10.34
C ALA A 91 17.17 -34.89 -11.71
N LYS A 92 15.84 -34.72 -11.86
CA LYS A 92 15.16 -34.88 -13.16
C LYS A 92 14.05 -33.85 -13.33
N SER A 93 14.00 -33.22 -14.47
CA SER A 93 13.01 -32.25 -14.88
C SER A 93 11.66 -32.93 -15.18
N GLY A 94 10.54 -32.31 -14.80
CA GLY A 94 9.20 -32.74 -15.19
C GLY A 94 8.46 -33.63 -14.17
N ASP A 95 9.13 -34.27 -13.23
CA ASP A 95 8.49 -35.07 -12.17
C ASP A 95 9.35 -35.10 -10.89
N PRO A 96 9.48 -33.99 -10.19
CA PRO A 96 10.33 -33.91 -8.99
C PRO A 96 9.77 -34.63 -7.76
N GLY A 97 8.55 -35.15 -7.83
CA GLY A 97 7.80 -35.65 -6.68
C GLY A 97 7.34 -34.57 -5.70
N GLY A 98 6.59 -34.94 -4.67
CA GLY A 98 6.05 -34.02 -3.68
C GLY A 98 5.21 -32.88 -4.28
N PRO A 99 5.01 -31.76 -3.56
CA PRO A 99 4.16 -30.64 -4.02
C PRO A 99 4.59 -29.98 -5.32
N ALA A 100 5.84 -30.11 -5.70
CA ALA A 100 6.38 -29.62 -6.96
C ALA A 100 5.95 -30.46 -8.15
N GLY A 101 5.65 -31.76 -7.94
CA GLY A 101 5.29 -32.70 -8.99
C GLY A 101 3.84 -32.58 -9.46
N PRO A 102 3.57 -32.84 -10.76
CA PRO A 102 2.25 -32.67 -11.32
C PRO A 102 1.22 -33.67 -10.78
N ARG A 103 1.64 -34.81 -10.24
CA ARG A 103 0.77 -35.88 -9.70
C ARG A 103 0.54 -35.82 -8.20
N PHE A 104 1.04 -34.77 -7.52
CA PHE A 104 0.82 -34.63 -6.09
C PHE A 104 -0.64 -34.27 -5.81
N ASP A 105 -1.27 -34.98 -4.88
CA ASP A 105 -2.64 -34.70 -4.43
C ASP A 105 -2.65 -33.63 -3.34
N ALA A 106 -3.09 -32.42 -3.70
CA ALA A 106 -3.31 -31.31 -2.78
C ALA A 106 -4.78 -31.12 -2.39
N SER A 107 -5.66 -32.12 -2.61
CA SER A 107 -7.11 -31.99 -2.40
C SER A 107 -7.46 -31.65 -0.94
N THR A 108 -6.67 -32.11 0.01
CA THR A 108 -6.84 -31.87 1.46
C THR A 108 -6.30 -30.51 1.92
N TRP A 109 -5.56 -29.80 1.08
CA TRP A 109 -4.99 -28.51 1.42
C TRP A 109 -6.07 -27.45 1.54
N ARG A 110 -5.85 -26.46 2.41
CA ARG A 110 -6.75 -25.33 2.57
C ARG A 110 -6.90 -24.56 1.26
N LYS A 111 -8.13 -24.24 0.89
CA LYS A 111 -8.39 -23.32 -0.21
C LYS A 111 -8.11 -21.90 0.24
N VAL A 112 -7.41 -21.14 -0.57
CA VAL A 112 -7.11 -19.72 -0.35
C VAL A 112 -7.22 -18.97 -1.67
N ASP A 113 -7.57 -17.69 -1.58
CA ASP A 113 -7.44 -16.73 -2.67
C ASP A 113 -6.35 -15.72 -2.30
N LEU A 114 -5.74 -15.11 -3.31
CA LEU A 114 -4.71 -14.09 -3.15
C LEU A 114 -5.33 -12.70 -3.17
N PRO A 115 -4.70 -11.74 -2.52
CA PRO A 115 -3.48 -11.80 -1.70
C PRO A 115 -3.64 -12.62 -0.43
N HIS A 116 -2.59 -13.38 -0.04
CA HIS A 116 -2.63 -14.24 1.13
C HIS A 116 -1.36 -14.13 1.97
N ASP A 117 -1.53 -13.71 3.22
CA ASP A 117 -0.53 -13.68 4.28
C ASP A 117 -0.91 -14.70 5.35
N TRP A 118 -0.14 -15.79 5.48
CA TRP A 118 -0.48 -16.79 6.50
C TRP A 118 -0.05 -16.37 7.89
N ALA A 119 0.97 -15.49 8.00
CA ALA A 119 1.52 -15.08 9.29
C ALA A 119 0.49 -14.32 10.14
N VAL A 120 -0.36 -13.49 9.51
CA VAL A 120 -1.40 -12.74 10.24
C VAL A 120 -2.43 -13.64 10.93
N GLY A 121 -2.61 -14.87 10.44
CA GLY A 121 -3.50 -15.88 11.04
C GLY A 121 -2.87 -16.70 12.18
N LEU A 122 -1.58 -16.55 12.43
CA LEU A 122 -0.91 -17.25 13.53
C LEU A 122 -1.26 -16.63 14.89
N PRO A 123 -1.19 -17.40 15.99
CA PRO A 123 -1.41 -16.86 17.33
C PRO A 123 -0.31 -15.85 17.71
N PHE A 124 -0.63 -14.92 18.59
CA PHE A 124 0.41 -14.11 19.24
C PHE A 124 1.15 -14.94 20.29
N VAL A 125 2.47 -14.82 20.35
CA VAL A 125 3.31 -15.52 21.35
C VAL A 125 4.29 -14.53 21.99
N ASN A 126 4.56 -14.73 23.29
CA ASN A 126 5.54 -13.95 24.02
C ASN A 126 6.93 -14.57 23.83
N ASP A 127 7.57 -14.23 22.72
CA ASP A 127 8.93 -14.67 22.45
C ASP A 127 9.80 -13.45 22.08
N LYS A 128 10.95 -13.33 22.72
CA LYS A 128 11.86 -12.18 22.57
C LYS A 128 12.48 -12.04 21.18
N ILE A 129 12.45 -13.11 20.39
CA ILE A 129 13.02 -13.14 19.04
C ILE A 129 12.04 -12.67 17.96
N LEU A 130 10.75 -12.45 18.28
CA LEU A 130 9.69 -12.09 17.33
C LEU A 130 9.60 -10.58 17.04
N VAL A 131 10.73 -9.89 16.96
CA VAL A 131 10.73 -8.44 16.73
C VAL A 131 10.14 -8.09 15.36
N GLY A 132 10.63 -8.71 14.30
CA GLY A 132 10.22 -8.38 12.92
C GLY A 132 8.85 -8.89 12.51
N HIS A 133 8.25 -9.85 13.22
CA HIS A 133 6.97 -10.46 12.86
C HIS A 133 5.79 -10.07 13.76
N GLY A 134 5.96 -9.02 14.58
CA GLY A 134 4.89 -8.52 15.43
C GLY A 134 4.29 -9.58 16.35
N ALA A 135 5.15 -10.35 17.03
CA ALA A 135 4.78 -11.48 17.89
C ALA A 135 4.05 -12.65 17.18
N LYS A 136 4.13 -12.74 15.86
CA LYS A 136 3.65 -13.90 15.09
C LYS A 136 4.80 -14.90 14.90
N PRO A 137 4.60 -16.21 15.14
CA PRO A 137 5.67 -17.22 15.11
C PRO A 137 6.04 -17.64 13.67
N VAL A 138 6.87 -16.83 13.04
CA VAL A 138 7.46 -17.08 11.71
C VAL A 138 8.98 -16.98 11.82
N ALA A 139 9.72 -17.22 10.77
CA ALA A 139 11.16 -17.17 10.64
C ALA A 139 11.90 -18.45 11.10
N ARG A 140 13.22 -18.35 11.15
CA ARG A 140 14.12 -19.50 11.40
C ARG A 140 13.85 -20.21 12.73
N GLU A 141 13.44 -19.45 13.73
CA GLU A 141 13.15 -19.91 15.09
C GLU A 141 11.86 -20.73 15.18
N PHE A 142 10.98 -20.59 14.15
CA PHE A 142 9.69 -21.25 14.07
C PHE A 142 9.58 -22.03 12.76
N PRO A 143 10.37 -23.08 12.57
CA PRO A 143 10.47 -23.82 11.31
C PRO A 143 9.14 -24.43 10.86
N GLU A 144 8.24 -24.75 11.79
CA GLU A 144 6.91 -25.30 11.50
C GLU A 144 5.92 -24.32 10.91
N THR A 145 6.22 -23.03 10.96
CA THR A 145 5.36 -21.95 10.43
C THR A 145 6.05 -21.07 9.39
N SER A 146 7.30 -21.36 9.07
CA SER A 146 8.13 -20.50 8.20
C SER A 146 8.10 -20.89 6.71
N ILE A 147 7.61 -22.07 6.37
CA ILE A 147 7.50 -22.55 4.99
C ILE A 147 6.04 -22.64 4.59
N GLY A 148 5.70 -22.10 3.42
CA GLY A 148 4.37 -22.22 2.82
C GLY A 148 4.44 -22.81 1.41
N TRP A 149 3.56 -23.75 1.13
CA TRP A 149 3.37 -24.29 -0.20
C TRP A 149 2.05 -23.86 -0.78
N TYR A 150 2.08 -23.41 -2.03
CA TYR A 150 0.92 -23.02 -2.82
C TYR A 150 0.85 -23.87 -4.07
N ARG A 151 -0.38 -24.28 -4.45
CA ARG A 151 -0.64 -24.98 -5.74
C ARG A 151 -1.86 -24.39 -6.40
N ARG A 152 -1.78 -24.16 -7.70
CA ARG A 152 -2.89 -23.72 -8.55
C ARG A 152 -2.94 -24.56 -9.83
N GLU A 153 -4.09 -25.11 -10.11
CA GLU A 153 -4.36 -25.84 -11.35
C GLU A 153 -5.23 -24.99 -12.26
N PHE A 154 -4.90 -24.90 -13.53
CA PHE A 154 -5.66 -24.14 -14.52
C PHE A 154 -5.48 -24.73 -15.93
N VAL A 155 -6.38 -24.33 -16.87
CA VAL A 155 -6.42 -24.87 -18.22
C VAL A 155 -5.96 -23.80 -19.22
N LEU A 156 -5.05 -24.16 -20.13
CA LEU A 156 -4.75 -23.41 -21.35
C LEU A 156 -5.48 -24.04 -22.53
N ARG A 157 -6.12 -23.19 -23.35
CA ARG A 157 -6.88 -23.61 -24.50
C ARG A 157 -5.98 -23.97 -25.67
N SER A 158 -6.47 -24.77 -26.64
CA SER A 158 -5.75 -25.04 -27.88
C SER A 158 -5.42 -23.78 -28.68
N SER A 159 -6.25 -22.74 -28.55
CA SER A 159 -6.00 -21.42 -29.18
C SER A 159 -4.83 -20.66 -28.59
N ASP A 160 -4.35 -21.03 -27.40
CA ASP A 160 -3.19 -20.41 -26.75
C ASP A 160 -1.85 -21.01 -27.23
N ALA A 161 -1.91 -22.14 -27.96
CA ALA A 161 -0.72 -22.76 -28.50
C ALA A 161 -0.01 -21.83 -29.51
N GLY A 162 1.30 -21.69 -29.34
CA GLY A 162 2.13 -20.77 -30.13
C GLY A 162 2.24 -19.36 -29.57
N ARG A 163 1.47 -19.01 -28.52
CA ARG A 163 1.63 -17.75 -27.78
C ARG A 163 2.70 -17.90 -26.70
N ARG A 164 3.27 -16.76 -26.25
CA ARG A 164 4.12 -16.71 -25.06
C ARG A 164 3.22 -16.68 -23.81
N ILE A 165 3.56 -17.49 -22.82
CA ILE A 165 2.80 -17.63 -21.57
C ILE A 165 3.72 -17.24 -20.42
N THR A 166 3.39 -16.15 -19.72
CA THR A 166 4.18 -15.61 -18.62
C THR A 166 3.35 -15.53 -17.35
N ILE A 167 3.90 -15.98 -16.23
CA ILE A 167 3.34 -15.75 -14.89
C ILE A 167 4.03 -14.54 -14.27
N GLU A 168 3.26 -13.56 -13.81
CA GLU A 168 3.74 -12.35 -13.15
C GLU A 168 3.38 -12.41 -11.67
N PHE A 169 4.34 -12.14 -10.79
CA PHE A 169 4.14 -12.02 -9.36
C PHE A 169 4.45 -10.59 -8.93
N ASP A 170 3.49 -9.91 -8.32
CA ASP A 170 3.70 -8.55 -7.82
C ASP A 170 4.48 -8.53 -6.51
N GLY A 171 4.55 -9.65 -5.78
CA GLY A 171 5.38 -9.86 -4.61
C GLY A 171 5.06 -11.15 -3.85
N ILE A 172 6.11 -11.82 -3.39
CA ILE A 172 6.04 -13.01 -2.54
C ILE A 172 7.05 -12.83 -1.39
N PHE A 173 6.63 -12.86 -0.16
CA PHE A 173 7.57 -12.84 0.95
C PHE A 173 7.83 -14.26 1.48
N ARG A 174 9.04 -14.79 1.32
CA ARG A 174 10.19 -14.44 0.47
C ARG A 174 10.85 -15.74 -0.04
N ASN A 175 12.02 -15.66 -0.70
CA ASN A 175 12.77 -16.82 -1.18
C ASN A 175 11.87 -17.83 -1.92
N ALA A 176 11.08 -17.32 -2.87
CA ALA A 176 10.12 -18.13 -3.60
C ALA A 176 10.83 -19.07 -4.58
N THR A 177 10.45 -20.35 -4.57
CA THR A 177 10.84 -21.34 -5.57
C THR A 177 9.62 -21.72 -6.40
N ILE A 178 9.70 -21.53 -7.72
CA ILE A 178 8.58 -21.68 -8.64
C ILE A 178 8.75 -22.96 -9.46
N PHE A 179 7.70 -23.78 -9.49
CA PHE A 179 7.62 -24.97 -10.33
C PHE A 179 6.39 -24.85 -11.23
N PHE A 180 6.57 -25.18 -12.50
CA PHE A 180 5.49 -25.23 -13.46
C PHE A 180 5.49 -26.60 -14.16
N ASN A 181 4.38 -27.34 -14.04
CA ASN A 181 4.24 -28.73 -14.56
C ASN A 181 5.41 -29.66 -14.14
N GLY A 182 5.91 -29.49 -12.90
CA GLY A 182 7.03 -30.27 -12.37
C GLY A 182 8.40 -29.78 -12.82
N HIS A 183 8.50 -28.74 -13.62
CA HIS A 183 9.76 -28.11 -13.98
C HIS A 183 10.09 -26.99 -12.99
N TYR A 184 11.30 -26.98 -12.47
CA TYR A 184 11.84 -25.83 -11.76
C TYR A 184 12.08 -24.70 -12.76
N THR A 185 11.35 -23.60 -12.59
CA THR A 185 11.36 -22.51 -13.57
C THR A 185 12.06 -21.25 -13.05
N ALA A 186 11.98 -20.96 -11.76
CA ALA A 186 12.62 -19.77 -11.20
C ALA A 186 12.79 -19.84 -9.67
N THR A 187 13.73 -19.02 -9.17
CA THR A 187 13.75 -18.55 -7.77
C THR A 187 13.68 -17.03 -7.75
N ASN A 188 13.10 -16.47 -6.71
CA ASN A 188 13.14 -15.04 -6.44
C ASN A 188 13.49 -14.82 -4.96
N MET A 189 14.57 -14.11 -4.70
CA MET A 189 15.04 -13.86 -3.33
C MET A 189 14.27 -12.73 -2.65
N SER A 190 13.88 -11.70 -3.40
CA SER A 190 13.22 -10.51 -2.85
C SER A 190 11.85 -10.83 -2.30
N GLY A 191 11.54 -10.26 -1.12
CA GLY A 191 10.19 -10.26 -0.57
C GLY A 191 9.25 -9.26 -1.28
N TYR A 192 9.77 -8.27 -1.99
CA TYR A 192 9.00 -7.08 -2.40
C TYR A 192 9.04 -6.76 -3.88
N ALA A 193 10.15 -7.02 -4.56
CA ALA A 193 10.30 -6.69 -5.97
C ALA A 193 9.45 -7.63 -6.84
N PRO A 194 8.67 -7.10 -7.80
CA PRO A 194 7.89 -7.93 -8.72
C PRO A 194 8.82 -8.71 -9.65
N PHE A 195 8.35 -9.87 -10.13
CA PHE A 195 9.10 -10.69 -11.08
C PHE A 195 8.18 -11.45 -12.01
N THR A 196 8.74 -11.93 -13.12
CA THR A 196 8.03 -12.70 -14.12
C THR A 196 8.72 -14.02 -14.37
N VAL A 197 7.95 -15.04 -14.74
CA VAL A 197 8.44 -16.37 -15.11
C VAL A 197 7.82 -16.75 -16.44
N ASP A 198 8.63 -16.93 -17.47
CA ASP A 198 8.20 -17.52 -18.73
C ASP A 198 8.00 -19.02 -18.54
N VAL A 199 6.82 -19.49 -18.87
CA VAL A 199 6.44 -20.91 -18.74
C VAL A 199 6.02 -21.53 -20.05
N THR A 200 6.24 -20.83 -21.17
CA THR A 200 5.79 -21.20 -22.51
C THR A 200 6.18 -22.64 -22.89
N ASP A 201 7.47 -22.98 -22.73
CA ASP A 201 8.00 -24.29 -23.14
C ASP A 201 7.53 -25.45 -22.27
N TYR A 202 6.98 -25.12 -21.08
CA TYR A 202 6.50 -26.11 -20.10
C TYR A 202 4.97 -26.20 -20.10
N ALA A 203 4.27 -25.35 -20.86
CA ALA A 203 2.82 -25.28 -20.88
C ALA A 203 2.21 -26.49 -21.60
N SER A 204 1.09 -27.00 -21.05
CA SER A 204 0.24 -28.01 -21.67
C SER A 204 -0.98 -27.31 -22.24
N PHE A 205 -1.31 -27.61 -23.51
CA PHE A 205 -2.50 -27.05 -24.17
C PHE A 205 -3.56 -28.13 -24.37
N ALA A 206 -4.81 -27.75 -24.46
CA ALA A 206 -5.94 -28.69 -24.56
C ALA A 206 -5.88 -29.58 -25.82
N SER A 207 -5.12 -29.17 -26.85
CA SER A 207 -4.87 -29.94 -28.07
C SER A 207 -3.77 -31.01 -27.89
N ASP A 208 -3.00 -30.96 -26.80
CA ASP A 208 -1.91 -31.89 -26.60
C ASP A 208 -2.52 -33.28 -26.40
N SER A 209 -2.18 -34.20 -27.29
CA SER A 209 -2.59 -35.59 -27.12
C SER A 209 -2.03 -36.14 -25.81
N THR A 210 -2.86 -36.87 -25.06
CA THR A 210 -2.40 -37.71 -23.98
C THR A 210 -1.61 -38.87 -24.59
N SER A 211 -0.44 -38.63 -25.19
CA SER A 211 0.57 -39.68 -25.27
C SER A 211 0.96 -39.94 -23.81
N ALA A 212 0.21 -40.83 -23.15
CA ALA A 212 0.72 -41.49 -21.99
C ALA A 212 2.13 -41.96 -22.39
N ARG A 213 3.17 -41.25 -21.94
CA ARG A 213 4.51 -41.84 -22.02
C ARG A 213 4.33 -43.22 -21.40
N PRO A 214 4.58 -44.30 -22.13
CA PRO A 214 4.69 -45.60 -21.51
C PRO A 214 5.68 -45.36 -20.36
N GLY A 215 5.28 -45.66 -19.15
CA GLY A 215 6.20 -45.60 -18.02
C GLY A 215 7.47 -46.29 -18.50
N PRO A 216 8.69 -45.88 -18.14
CA PRO A 216 9.92 -46.40 -18.70
C PRO A 216 9.81 -47.93 -18.66
N GLY A 217 9.57 -48.50 -19.84
CA GLY A 217 9.48 -49.92 -20.05
C GLY A 217 10.76 -50.51 -19.51
N GLY A 218 10.66 -51.39 -18.58
CA GLY A 218 11.69 -52.00 -17.79
C GLY A 218 13.06 -52.10 -18.42
N VAL A 219 13.96 -51.30 -17.94
CA VAL A 219 15.34 -51.69 -17.79
C VAL A 219 15.39 -52.34 -16.40
N GLY A 220 15.70 -53.61 -16.35
CA GLY A 220 15.52 -54.50 -15.24
C GLY A 220 15.76 -53.95 -13.86
N ALA A 221 14.83 -54.20 -12.98
CA ALA A 221 14.94 -53.98 -11.56
C ALA A 221 16.18 -54.74 -11.03
N LEU A 222 17.25 -54.02 -10.82
CA LEU A 222 18.31 -54.43 -9.94
C LEU A 222 18.01 -53.87 -8.55
N GLY A 223 17.51 -54.72 -7.65
CA GLY A 223 17.39 -54.42 -6.23
C GLY A 223 15.97 -54.34 -5.73
N GLY A 224 15.49 -55.48 -5.23
CA GLY A 224 14.31 -55.54 -4.38
C GLY A 224 14.52 -54.79 -3.09
N GLY A 225 13.66 -53.83 -2.83
CA GLY A 225 13.44 -53.18 -1.56
C GLY A 225 11.97 -52.81 -1.51
N ASN A 226 11.24 -53.38 -0.53
CA ASN A 226 9.88 -52.94 -0.17
C ASN A 226 9.96 -51.55 0.39
N ASP A 227 9.97 -50.54 -0.46
CA ASP A 227 9.75 -49.13 -0.03
C ASP A 227 8.26 -48.93 0.21
N ALA A 228 7.86 -49.15 1.46
CA ALA A 228 6.58 -48.63 1.93
C ALA A 228 6.55 -47.12 1.65
N ALA A 229 5.62 -46.68 0.82
CA ALA A 229 5.44 -45.26 0.54
C ALA A 229 5.29 -44.50 1.86
N ALA A 230 6.11 -43.48 2.05
CA ALA A 230 5.97 -42.58 3.21
C ALA A 230 4.56 -41.98 3.25
N PRO A 231 3.97 -41.84 4.44
CA PRO A 231 2.63 -41.25 4.57
C PRO A 231 2.62 -39.87 3.89
N GLY A 232 1.72 -39.62 2.91
CA GLY A 232 1.59 -38.38 2.18
C GLY A 232 2.09 -38.41 0.72
N THR A 233 2.57 -39.54 0.20
CA THR A 233 3.07 -39.68 -1.19
C THR A 233 2.07 -40.41 -2.11
N ALA A 234 0.76 -40.29 -1.87
CA ALA A 234 -0.24 -40.79 -2.81
C ALA A 234 -0.09 -40.06 -4.15
N ARG A 235 0.37 -40.78 -5.21
CA ARG A 235 0.41 -40.24 -6.56
C ARG A 235 -1.02 -40.21 -7.11
N GLY A 236 -1.55 -39.01 -7.33
CA GLY A 236 -2.77 -38.84 -8.07
C GLY A 236 -2.68 -39.26 -9.54
N ASN A 237 -3.77 -39.22 -10.26
CA ASN A 237 -3.80 -39.44 -11.71
C ASN A 237 -2.98 -38.39 -12.45
N ALA A 238 -2.49 -38.73 -13.66
CA ALA A 238 -1.88 -37.71 -14.53
C ALA A 238 -2.93 -36.61 -14.83
N PRO A 239 -2.51 -35.31 -14.84
CA PRO A 239 -3.39 -34.22 -15.21
C PRO A 239 -4.03 -34.45 -16.59
N ALA A 240 -5.27 -33.95 -16.77
CA ALA A 240 -5.92 -33.95 -18.08
C ALA A 240 -5.14 -33.06 -19.08
N PRO A 241 -5.25 -33.30 -20.39
CA PRO A 241 -4.67 -32.45 -21.41
C PRO A 241 -5.06 -30.98 -21.23
N GLY A 242 -4.09 -30.06 -21.38
CA GLY A 242 -4.31 -28.64 -21.19
C GLY A 242 -4.29 -28.17 -19.73
N THR A 243 -4.30 -29.10 -18.75
CA THR A 243 -4.15 -28.74 -17.33
C THR A 243 -2.71 -28.40 -17.03
N ASN A 244 -2.52 -27.24 -16.44
CA ASN A 244 -1.23 -26.77 -15.98
C ASN A 244 -1.25 -26.61 -14.45
N ILE A 245 -0.10 -26.87 -13.84
CA ILE A 245 0.07 -26.85 -12.40
C ILE A 245 1.21 -25.91 -12.05
N LEU A 246 0.86 -24.81 -11.38
CA LEU A 246 1.80 -23.89 -10.79
C LEU A 246 1.97 -24.24 -9.31
N SER A 247 3.17 -24.54 -8.89
CA SER A 247 3.52 -24.80 -7.50
C SER A 247 4.55 -23.79 -7.03
N VAL A 248 4.33 -23.20 -5.87
CA VAL A 248 5.22 -22.20 -5.28
C VAL A 248 5.57 -22.63 -3.86
N ARG A 249 6.86 -22.78 -3.57
CA ARG A 249 7.37 -22.90 -2.21
C ARG A 249 7.87 -21.54 -1.76
N VAL A 250 7.37 -21.06 -0.65
CA VAL A 250 7.77 -19.80 -0.04
C VAL A 250 8.53 -20.09 1.24
N ASP A 251 9.72 -19.51 1.38
CA ASP A 251 10.60 -19.72 2.52
C ASP A 251 10.82 -18.40 3.27
N ALA A 252 10.00 -18.17 4.29
CA ALA A 252 10.03 -16.99 5.14
C ALA A 252 10.93 -17.18 6.39
N THR A 253 12.02 -17.95 6.29
CA THR A 253 12.95 -18.19 7.41
C THR A 253 13.92 -17.05 7.66
N LEU A 254 14.02 -16.11 6.72
CA LEU A 254 14.91 -14.94 6.80
C LEU A 254 14.10 -13.66 6.75
N ASP A 255 14.37 -12.75 7.68
CA ASP A 255 13.82 -11.40 7.68
C ASP A 255 14.62 -10.49 6.73
N GLU A 256 13.99 -9.45 6.21
CA GLU A 256 14.64 -8.34 5.49
C GLU A 256 14.56 -7.02 6.28
N GLY A 257 13.72 -6.93 7.29
CA GLY A 257 13.52 -5.75 8.09
C GLY A 257 13.19 -6.05 9.54
N TRP A 258 13.07 -5.00 10.33
CA TRP A 258 12.69 -5.02 11.76
C TRP A 258 11.20 -4.68 11.97
N PHE A 259 10.41 -4.81 10.92
CA PHE A 259 8.97 -4.58 10.88
C PHE A 259 8.25 -5.84 10.41
N TYR A 260 6.94 -5.90 10.55
CA TYR A 260 6.14 -7.01 10.06
C TYR A 260 6.16 -7.08 8.54
N GLU A 261 6.65 -8.16 8.03
CA GLU A 261 6.78 -8.40 6.58
C GLU A 261 5.68 -9.31 6.03
N GLY A 262 4.96 -10.01 6.92
CA GLY A 262 4.03 -11.06 6.55
C GLY A 262 4.74 -12.31 6.04
N ALA A 263 3.99 -13.23 5.46
CA ALA A 263 4.54 -14.41 4.80
C ALA A 263 3.56 -14.94 3.75
N GLY A 264 4.01 -15.17 2.51
CA GLY A 264 3.17 -15.74 1.47
C GLY A 264 3.17 -15.02 0.14
N ILE A 265 2.24 -15.42 -0.73
CA ILE A 265 1.92 -14.69 -1.95
C ILE A 265 0.93 -13.58 -1.54
N TYR A 266 1.49 -12.47 -1.04
CA TYR A 266 0.72 -11.42 -0.39
C TYR A 266 0.31 -10.27 -1.33
N ARG A 267 0.59 -10.42 -2.64
CA ARG A 267 0.21 -9.53 -3.74
C ARG A 267 -0.40 -10.33 -4.87
N HIS A 268 -0.88 -9.65 -5.90
CA HIS A 268 -1.52 -10.30 -7.03
C HIS A 268 -0.57 -11.17 -7.85
N VAL A 269 -1.19 -12.16 -8.52
CA VAL A 269 -0.53 -13.01 -9.53
C VAL A 269 -1.33 -12.93 -10.83
N TRP A 270 -0.61 -12.80 -11.95
CA TRP A 270 -1.20 -12.64 -13.26
C TRP A 270 -0.67 -13.69 -14.24
N LEU A 271 -1.52 -14.11 -15.15
CA LEU A 271 -1.15 -14.87 -16.33
C LEU A 271 -1.24 -13.92 -17.54
N THR A 272 -0.12 -13.73 -18.23
CA THR A 272 -0.05 -12.91 -19.44
C THR A 272 0.18 -13.79 -20.66
N LYS A 273 -0.58 -13.57 -21.74
CA LYS A 273 -0.46 -14.26 -23.01
C LYS A 273 -0.21 -13.22 -24.11
N THR A 274 0.85 -13.41 -24.89
CA THR A 274 1.21 -12.52 -26.01
C THR A 274 1.60 -13.33 -27.25
N GLU A 275 1.62 -12.67 -28.41
CA GLU A 275 2.30 -13.22 -29.58
C GLU A 275 3.81 -13.31 -29.30
N PRO A 276 4.58 -14.13 -30.06
CA PRO A 276 6.04 -14.21 -29.91
C PRO A 276 6.75 -12.88 -30.15
N VAL A 277 6.17 -11.98 -30.92
CA VAL A 277 6.67 -10.61 -31.11
C VAL A 277 5.74 -9.66 -30.36
N HIS A 278 6.25 -9.05 -29.29
CA HIS A 278 5.41 -8.29 -28.36
C HIS A 278 6.17 -7.17 -27.64
N PHE A 279 5.48 -6.26 -27.00
CA PHE A 279 6.10 -5.28 -26.10
C PHE A 279 6.69 -5.97 -24.88
N ALA A 280 7.93 -5.62 -24.55
CA ALA A 280 8.59 -6.10 -23.35
C ALA A 280 7.80 -5.66 -22.09
N ARG A 281 7.90 -6.44 -21.03
CA ARG A 281 7.26 -6.09 -19.75
C ARG A 281 7.83 -4.76 -19.23
N TRP A 282 6.93 -3.79 -18.91
CA TRP A 282 7.28 -2.40 -18.56
C TRP A 282 8.20 -1.73 -19.59
N GLY A 283 8.10 -2.15 -20.85
CA GLY A 283 8.94 -1.64 -21.95
C GLY A 283 8.51 -0.25 -22.44
N THR A 284 7.25 0.15 -22.23
CA THR A 284 6.78 1.48 -22.60
C THR A 284 7.14 2.50 -21.50
N TYR A 285 7.94 3.51 -21.87
CA TYR A 285 8.32 4.60 -20.99
C TYR A 285 7.89 5.94 -21.58
N VAL A 286 7.14 6.73 -20.82
CA VAL A 286 6.62 8.03 -21.21
C VAL A 286 7.32 9.12 -20.40
N ARG A 287 7.92 10.08 -21.08
CA ARG A 287 8.60 11.22 -20.47
C ARG A 287 8.06 12.53 -21.06
N THR A 288 7.90 13.53 -20.22
CA THR A 288 7.39 14.84 -20.65
C THR A 288 8.40 15.94 -20.37
N GLU A 289 8.53 16.87 -21.31
CA GLU A 289 9.37 18.05 -21.17
C GLU A 289 8.59 19.31 -21.55
N PHE A 290 8.88 20.40 -20.88
CA PHE A 290 8.34 21.71 -21.16
C PHE A 290 9.48 22.64 -21.59
N VAL A 291 9.20 23.60 -22.47
CA VAL A 291 10.23 24.57 -22.93
C VAL A 291 10.72 25.45 -21.79
N LYS A 292 9.87 25.69 -20.79
CA LYS A 292 10.26 26.45 -19.58
C LYS A 292 11.00 25.54 -18.61
N GLU A 293 12.30 25.72 -18.53
CA GLU A 293 13.12 25.03 -17.53
C GLU A 293 12.93 25.61 -16.13
N THR A 294 12.57 26.90 -16.03
CA THR A 294 12.31 27.62 -14.79
C THR A 294 11.02 28.44 -14.90
N GLY A 295 10.41 28.73 -13.76
CA GLY A 295 9.14 29.43 -13.67
C GLY A 295 7.90 28.53 -13.68
N VAL A 296 6.73 29.12 -13.52
CA VAL A 296 5.45 28.39 -13.42
C VAL A 296 5.06 27.85 -14.79
N VAL A 297 4.84 26.53 -14.84
CA VAL A 297 4.28 25.83 -16.00
C VAL A 297 2.76 25.76 -15.86
N THR A 298 2.05 26.06 -16.94
CA THR A 298 0.59 26.09 -17.00
C THR A 298 0.06 25.26 -18.17
N SER A 299 -1.24 25.06 -18.25
CA SER A 299 -1.89 24.39 -19.39
C SER A 299 -1.76 25.13 -20.73
N SER A 300 -1.26 26.37 -20.74
CA SER A 300 -0.95 27.12 -21.98
C SER A 300 0.47 26.83 -22.51
N ASP A 301 1.30 26.17 -21.70
CA ASP A 301 2.66 25.79 -22.10
C ASP A 301 2.64 24.41 -22.75
N PRO A 302 3.06 24.25 -24.02
CA PRO A 302 3.04 22.97 -24.70
C PRO A 302 3.99 21.97 -24.02
N ALA A 303 3.55 20.73 -23.92
CA ALA A 303 4.36 19.60 -23.43
C ALA A 303 4.90 18.78 -24.62
N THR A 304 6.19 18.57 -24.69
CA THR A 304 6.78 17.56 -25.57
C THR A 304 6.72 16.22 -24.83
N VAL A 305 6.05 15.25 -25.44
CA VAL A 305 5.91 13.90 -24.90
C VAL A 305 6.81 12.96 -25.70
N PHE A 306 7.72 12.30 -25.02
CA PHE A 306 8.59 11.26 -25.56
C PHE A 306 8.05 9.91 -25.11
N VAL A 307 7.91 8.99 -26.05
CA VAL A 307 7.54 7.59 -25.75
C VAL A 307 8.61 6.68 -26.29
N THR A 308 9.14 5.85 -25.42
CA THR A 308 10.07 4.77 -25.78
C THR A 308 9.37 3.45 -25.54
N SER A 309 9.26 2.59 -26.56
CA SER A 309 8.66 1.26 -26.43
C SER A 309 9.69 0.20 -26.84
N GLU A 310 9.93 -0.74 -25.95
CA GLU A 310 10.81 -1.88 -26.17
C GLU A 310 9.97 -3.05 -26.70
N VAL A 311 10.32 -3.62 -27.84
CA VAL A 311 9.66 -4.77 -28.48
C VAL A 311 10.64 -5.92 -28.52
N THR A 312 10.21 -7.08 -28.05
CA THR A 312 10.98 -8.34 -28.07
C THR A 312 10.45 -9.23 -29.19
N ASN A 313 11.37 -9.87 -29.91
CA ASN A 313 11.07 -10.90 -30.90
C ASN A 313 11.59 -12.26 -30.41
N GLU A 314 10.69 -13.06 -29.86
CA GLU A 314 10.97 -14.42 -29.37
C GLU A 314 10.60 -15.49 -30.39
N SER A 315 10.44 -15.10 -31.68
CA SER A 315 10.29 -16.05 -32.80
C SER A 315 11.63 -16.41 -33.41
N ASP A 316 11.64 -17.47 -34.26
CA ASP A 316 12.84 -17.98 -34.88
C ASP A 316 13.31 -17.18 -36.13
N ALA A 317 12.59 -16.11 -36.50
CA ALA A 317 12.88 -15.34 -37.71
C ALA A 317 12.85 -13.83 -37.44
N PRO A 318 13.63 -13.02 -38.20
CA PRO A 318 13.53 -11.56 -38.14
C PRO A 318 12.13 -11.10 -38.57
N VAL A 319 11.59 -10.10 -37.84
CA VAL A 319 10.27 -9.50 -38.10
C VAL A 319 10.43 -8.00 -38.29
N THR A 320 9.72 -7.42 -39.27
CA THR A 320 9.64 -5.96 -39.41
C THR A 320 8.42 -5.47 -38.66
N GLY A 321 8.68 -4.65 -37.62
CA GLY A 321 7.63 -4.06 -36.76
C GLY A 321 7.57 -2.54 -36.89
N ARG A 322 6.41 -1.99 -36.57
CA ARG A 322 6.12 -0.56 -36.40
C ARG A 322 5.33 -0.34 -35.14
N VAL A 323 5.59 0.74 -34.42
CA VAL A 323 4.85 1.13 -33.22
C VAL A 323 4.03 2.38 -33.51
N HIS A 324 2.72 2.32 -33.19
CA HIS A 324 1.81 3.45 -33.17
C HIS A 324 1.46 3.75 -31.74
N VAL A 325 1.41 5.05 -31.36
CA VAL A 325 1.00 5.47 -30.02
C VAL A 325 -0.09 6.54 -30.12
N ALA A 326 -1.21 6.31 -29.45
CA ALA A 326 -2.23 7.30 -29.21
C ALA A 326 -2.14 7.78 -27.75
N LEU A 327 -2.06 9.08 -27.54
CA LEU A 327 -2.17 9.69 -26.21
C LEU A 327 -3.64 10.07 -25.99
N MET A 328 -4.23 9.56 -24.92
CA MET A 328 -5.63 9.76 -24.56
C MET A 328 -5.73 10.49 -23.21
N ASP A 329 -6.69 11.41 -23.10
CA ASP A 329 -7.03 12.05 -21.82
C ASP A 329 -7.92 11.12 -20.95
N ALA A 330 -8.28 11.59 -19.75
CA ALA A 330 -9.09 10.83 -18.80
C ALA A 330 -10.49 10.50 -19.33
N GLU A 331 -11.02 11.31 -20.28
CA GLU A 331 -12.30 11.11 -20.95
C GLU A 331 -12.19 10.15 -22.15
N GLY A 332 -11.01 9.57 -22.40
CA GLY A 332 -10.75 8.65 -23.51
C GLY A 332 -10.59 9.32 -24.87
N LYS A 333 -10.49 10.66 -24.92
CA LYS A 333 -10.27 11.42 -26.16
C LYS A 333 -8.80 11.40 -26.54
N THR A 334 -8.49 11.04 -27.79
CA THR A 334 -7.13 11.16 -28.34
C THR A 334 -6.73 12.63 -28.45
N VAL A 335 -5.64 12.99 -27.76
CA VAL A 335 -5.07 14.35 -27.74
C VAL A 335 -3.86 14.48 -28.67
N ALA A 336 -3.17 13.38 -28.97
CA ALA A 336 -2.08 13.34 -29.94
C ALA A 336 -1.82 11.89 -30.39
N THR A 337 -1.20 11.74 -31.56
CA THR A 337 -0.75 10.44 -32.09
C THR A 337 0.67 10.55 -32.61
N MET A 338 1.38 9.41 -32.65
CA MET A 338 2.71 9.30 -33.21
C MET A 338 2.94 7.89 -33.77
N SER A 339 3.83 7.76 -34.74
CA SER A 339 4.18 6.47 -35.34
C SER A 339 5.67 6.40 -35.62
N SER A 340 6.26 5.23 -35.40
CA SER A 340 7.65 4.97 -35.77
C SER A 340 7.78 4.70 -37.27
N LEU A 341 9.00 4.76 -37.78
CA LEU A 341 9.34 4.06 -39.01
C LEU A 341 9.35 2.53 -38.75
N PRO A 342 9.08 1.70 -39.78
CA PRO A 342 9.30 0.28 -39.66
C PRO A 342 10.75 -0.03 -39.35
N ALA A 343 10.99 -1.00 -38.45
CA ALA A 343 12.32 -1.47 -38.13
C ALA A 343 12.38 -3.01 -38.09
N SER A 344 13.48 -3.59 -38.47
CA SER A 344 13.72 -5.04 -38.37
C SER A 344 14.10 -5.38 -36.95
N ILE A 345 13.46 -6.41 -36.36
CA ILE A 345 13.73 -6.97 -35.04
C ILE A 345 14.29 -8.39 -35.31
N ALA A 346 15.54 -8.62 -35.01
CA ALA A 346 16.15 -9.93 -35.23
C ALA A 346 15.54 -10.99 -34.32
N ALA A 347 15.61 -12.26 -34.69
CA ALA A 347 15.16 -13.37 -33.87
C ALA A 347 15.92 -13.40 -32.54
N GLY A 348 15.19 -13.54 -31.42
CA GLY A 348 15.74 -13.54 -30.06
C GLY A 348 16.20 -12.18 -29.53
N GLU A 349 16.01 -11.09 -30.28
CA GLU A 349 16.51 -9.76 -29.95
C GLU A 349 15.38 -8.78 -29.53
N GLN A 350 15.81 -7.69 -28.91
CA GLN A 350 14.93 -6.59 -28.52
C GLN A 350 15.24 -5.34 -29.35
N GLN A 351 14.18 -4.62 -29.77
CA GLN A 351 14.27 -3.37 -30.52
C GLN A 351 13.57 -2.25 -29.74
N THR A 352 14.26 -1.13 -29.60
CA THR A 352 13.66 0.08 -28.99
C THR A 352 13.14 1.02 -30.07
N PHE A 353 11.86 1.42 -29.93
CA PHE A 353 11.21 2.43 -30.76
C PHE A 353 11.07 3.72 -29.94
N ALA A 354 11.72 4.79 -30.43
CA ALA A 354 11.65 6.11 -29.79
C ALA A 354 10.77 7.05 -30.64
N LEU A 355 9.75 7.63 -29.99
CA LEU A 355 8.76 8.50 -30.60
C LEU A 355 8.63 9.80 -29.81
N LYS A 356 8.19 10.84 -30.48
CA LYS A 356 7.86 12.12 -29.81
C LYS A 356 6.70 12.83 -30.48
N THR A 357 5.95 13.59 -29.68
CA THR A 357 4.87 14.47 -30.16
C THR A 357 4.74 15.66 -29.22
N VAL A 358 3.87 16.61 -29.57
CA VAL A 358 3.58 17.78 -28.74
C VAL A 358 2.10 17.79 -28.37
N VAL A 359 1.81 17.94 -27.09
CA VAL A 359 0.46 18.25 -26.59
C VAL A 359 0.38 19.75 -26.33
N ALA A 360 -0.38 20.45 -27.14
CA ALA A 360 -0.38 21.92 -27.16
C ALA A 360 -0.99 22.57 -25.90
N ARG A 361 -1.95 21.89 -25.27
CA ARG A 361 -2.66 22.35 -24.05
C ARG A 361 -2.80 21.19 -23.06
N PRO A 362 -1.73 20.83 -22.35
CA PRO A 362 -1.77 19.73 -21.39
C PRO A 362 -2.59 20.13 -20.16
N ARG A 363 -3.37 19.19 -19.60
CA ARG A 363 -3.83 19.27 -18.21
C ARG A 363 -2.70 18.74 -17.33
N LEU A 364 -2.16 19.59 -16.48
CA LEU A 364 -1.04 19.21 -15.63
C LEU A 364 -1.50 18.31 -14.48
N TRP A 365 -0.67 17.36 -14.11
CA TRP A 365 -0.84 16.58 -12.89
C TRP A 365 -0.29 17.39 -11.70
N SER A 366 -1.06 17.50 -10.62
CA SER A 366 -0.66 18.09 -9.35
C SER A 366 -1.36 17.40 -8.17
N CYS A 367 -1.03 17.79 -6.94
CA CYS A 367 -1.70 17.27 -5.74
C CYS A 367 -3.19 17.64 -5.68
N GLU A 368 -3.56 18.79 -6.24
CA GLU A 368 -4.91 19.33 -6.25
C GLU A 368 -5.69 18.92 -7.51
N GLU A 369 -5.00 18.77 -8.63
CA GLU A 369 -5.56 18.41 -9.93
C GLU A 369 -4.77 17.22 -10.52
N PRO A 370 -5.03 15.99 -10.09
CA PRO A 370 -4.26 14.81 -10.51
C PRO A 370 -4.71 14.31 -11.89
N ASN A 371 -4.52 15.15 -12.92
CA ASN A 371 -4.89 14.84 -14.30
C ASN A 371 -3.98 13.75 -14.88
N LEU A 372 -4.57 12.64 -15.29
CA LEU A 372 -3.87 11.51 -15.90
C LEU A 372 -4.17 11.41 -17.39
N TYR A 373 -3.22 10.83 -18.10
CA TYR A 373 -3.29 10.46 -19.51
C TYR A 373 -2.96 8.98 -19.66
N ARG A 374 -3.32 8.40 -20.79
CA ARG A 374 -2.99 7.06 -21.18
C ARG A 374 -2.28 7.04 -22.52
N ALA A 375 -1.09 6.45 -22.58
CA ALA A 375 -0.39 6.13 -23.82
C ALA A 375 -0.78 4.73 -24.24
N VAL A 376 -1.44 4.60 -25.37
CA VAL A 376 -1.86 3.33 -25.97
C VAL A 376 -0.91 3.03 -27.11
N ALA A 377 0.05 2.14 -26.87
CA ALA A 377 1.00 1.67 -27.87
C ALA A 377 0.45 0.43 -28.57
N THR A 378 0.49 0.41 -29.90
CA THR A 378 0.08 -0.71 -30.74
C THR A 378 1.26 -1.14 -31.59
N LEU A 379 1.61 -2.43 -31.54
CA LEU A 379 2.64 -3.03 -32.37
C LEU A 379 1.98 -3.61 -33.62
N GLU A 380 2.49 -3.21 -34.77
CA GLU A 380 2.06 -3.68 -36.08
C GLU A 380 3.16 -4.44 -36.80
N THR A 381 2.85 -5.60 -37.35
CA THR A 381 3.71 -6.36 -38.25
C THR A 381 2.91 -6.74 -39.50
N SER A 382 3.50 -6.60 -40.70
CA SER A 382 2.83 -6.93 -41.98
C SER A 382 1.44 -6.26 -42.14
N GLY A 383 1.25 -5.06 -41.60
CA GLY A 383 0.00 -4.29 -41.68
C GLY A 383 -1.10 -4.77 -40.72
N LYS A 384 -0.79 -5.63 -39.76
CA LYS A 384 -1.71 -6.16 -38.76
C LYS A 384 -1.23 -5.81 -37.35
N ALA A 385 -2.12 -5.31 -36.49
CA ALA A 385 -1.86 -5.17 -35.08
C ALA A 385 -1.71 -6.55 -34.42
N ILE A 386 -0.62 -6.75 -33.65
CA ILE A 386 -0.31 -8.03 -33.02
C ILE A 386 -0.15 -7.91 -31.49
N ASP A 387 0.11 -6.70 -30.98
CA ASP A 387 0.20 -6.47 -29.53
C ASP A 387 -0.23 -5.04 -29.19
N ARG A 388 -0.65 -4.84 -27.96
CA ARG A 388 -1.06 -3.55 -27.42
C ARG A 388 -0.59 -3.42 -25.97
N ASP A 389 -0.02 -2.26 -25.63
CA ASP A 389 0.43 -1.91 -24.28
C ASP A 389 -0.15 -0.55 -23.89
N GLU A 390 -0.74 -0.49 -22.69
CA GLU A 390 -1.36 0.72 -22.16
C GLU A 390 -0.62 1.19 -20.92
N THR A 391 -0.22 2.45 -20.91
CA THR A 391 0.59 3.05 -19.85
C THR A 391 -0.03 4.35 -19.39
N ASN A 392 -0.44 4.42 -18.12
CA ASN A 392 -0.89 5.65 -17.50
C ASN A 392 0.32 6.57 -17.22
N PHE A 393 0.13 7.87 -17.37
CA PHE A 393 1.14 8.88 -17.06
C PHE A 393 0.49 10.23 -16.78
N GLY A 394 1.26 11.17 -16.22
CA GLY A 394 0.85 12.55 -15.99
C GLY A 394 1.88 13.53 -16.53
N MET A 395 1.43 14.71 -16.98
CA MET A 395 2.30 15.77 -17.49
C MET A 395 2.59 16.75 -16.36
N ARG A 396 3.83 16.86 -15.95
CA ARG A 396 4.27 17.74 -14.86
C ARG A 396 5.77 18.03 -14.93
N THR A 397 6.20 19.01 -14.15
CA THR A 397 7.62 19.23 -13.84
C THR A 397 7.86 19.11 -12.36
N VAL A 398 9.01 18.56 -11.98
CA VAL A 398 9.49 18.48 -10.60
C VAL A 398 10.92 19.04 -10.50
N ARG A 399 11.20 19.76 -9.43
CA ARG A 399 12.54 20.31 -9.17
C ARG A 399 12.79 20.42 -7.67
N PHE A 400 13.93 19.93 -7.24
CA PHE A 400 14.48 20.19 -5.92
C PHE A 400 15.52 21.31 -6.05
N ASP A 401 15.37 22.31 -5.21
CA ASP A 401 16.18 23.55 -5.24
C ASP A 401 16.85 23.74 -3.87
N PRO A 402 18.15 23.97 -3.81
CA PRO A 402 18.85 24.09 -2.54
C PRO A 402 18.44 25.32 -1.72
N ASP A 403 18.00 26.39 -2.37
CA ASP A 403 17.64 27.66 -1.71
C ASP A 403 16.14 27.83 -1.45
N HIS A 404 15.28 27.06 -2.17
CA HIS A 404 13.83 27.26 -2.14
C HIS A 404 13.02 25.94 -2.00
N GLY A 405 13.66 24.83 -1.72
CA GLY A 405 13.00 23.54 -1.44
C GLY A 405 12.44 22.84 -2.69
N PHE A 406 11.22 22.32 -2.65
CA PHE A 406 10.63 21.51 -3.72
C PHE A 406 9.62 22.31 -4.55
N PHE A 407 9.65 22.08 -5.86
CA PHE A 407 8.72 22.70 -6.83
C PHE A 407 8.00 21.64 -7.65
N LEU A 408 6.68 21.81 -7.77
CA LEU A 408 5.81 21.07 -8.66
C LEU A 408 5.19 22.04 -9.67
N ASN A 409 5.38 21.81 -10.96
CA ASN A 409 4.94 22.72 -12.03
C ASN A 409 5.45 24.16 -11.85
N GLY A 410 6.66 24.29 -11.31
CA GLY A 410 7.28 25.59 -11.02
C GLY A 410 6.69 26.36 -9.84
N LYS A 411 5.71 25.79 -9.13
CA LYS A 411 5.15 26.33 -7.88
C LYS A 411 5.85 25.72 -6.68
N PRO A 412 6.22 26.48 -5.65
CA PRO A 412 6.80 25.92 -4.43
C PRO A 412 5.74 25.07 -3.70
N VAL A 413 6.13 23.86 -3.31
CA VAL A 413 5.30 22.93 -2.55
C VAL A 413 6.13 22.41 -1.37
N LYS A 414 5.59 22.54 -0.16
CA LYS A 414 6.19 21.92 1.02
C LYS A 414 5.71 20.47 1.08
N ILE A 415 6.64 19.51 1.06
CA ILE A 415 6.33 18.08 1.23
C ILE A 415 5.89 17.85 2.69
N LYS A 416 4.66 17.41 2.86
CA LYS A 416 3.97 17.08 4.11
C LYS A 416 3.66 15.60 4.06
N GLY A 417 4.69 14.79 4.22
CA GLY A 417 4.64 13.36 3.95
C GLY A 417 4.59 12.49 5.20
N THR A 418 4.30 11.22 4.98
CA THR A 418 4.44 10.15 5.97
C THR A 418 5.19 8.95 5.40
N CYS A 419 6.00 8.31 6.23
CA CYS A 419 6.52 6.97 6.00
C CYS A 419 5.42 5.94 6.29
N ASN A 420 5.32 4.88 5.50
CA ASN A 420 4.25 3.89 5.69
C ASN A 420 4.74 2.48 5.39
N HIS A 421 4.62 1.59 6.39
CA HIS A 421 4.71 0.16 6.17
C HIS A 421 3.43 -0.38 5.51
N GLN A 422 3.52 -1.60 4.95
CA GLN A 422 2.47 -2.14 4.09
C GLN A 422 1.41 -2.97 4.82
N ASP A 423 1.49 -3.12 6.15
CA ASP A 423 0.51 -3.89 6.91
C ASP A 423 -0.70 -3.06 7.34
N HIS A 424 -1.82 -3.73 7.62
CA HIS A 424 -3.04 -3.15 8.15
C HIS A 424 -3.73 -4.13 9.10
N ALA A 425 -4.47 -3.60 10.08
CA ALA A 425 -5.21 -4.42 11.03
C ALA A 425 -6.16 -5.40 10.32
N GLY A 426 -6.22 -6.64 10.81
CA GLY A 426 -7.10 -7.69 10.30
C GLY A 426 -6.62 -8.42 9.05
N VAL A 427 -5.74 -7.83 8.23
CA VAL A 427 -5.29 -8.42 6.94
C VAL A 427 -3.79 -8.62 6.82
N GLY A 428 -3.00 -8.07 7.77
CA GLY A 428 -1.54 -8.17 7.71
C GLY A 428 -0.98 -7.45 6.50
N ALA A 429 -0.05 -8.08 5.78
CA ALA A 429 0.55 -7.55 4.55
C ALA A 429 -0.30 -7.80 3.28
N ALA A 430 -1.27 -8.72 3.35
CA ALA A 430 -2.16 -9.05 2.23
C ALA A 430 -3.33 -8.07 2.11
N LEU A 431 -3.04 -6.82 1.71
CA LEU A 431 -4.03 -5.77 1.62
C LEU A 431 -4.89 -5.89 0.36
N PRO A 432 -6.23 -5.90 0.49
CA PRO A 432 -7.10 -5.61 -0.65
C PRO A 432 -6.79 -4.24 -1.28
N ASP A 433 -7.00 -4.09 -2.60
CA ASP A 433 -6.73 -2.84 -3.34
C ASP A 433 -7.39 -1.63 -2.69
N ARG A 434 -8.64 -1.80 -2.24
CA ARG A 434 -9.39 -0.74 -1.56
C ARG A 434 -8.71 -0.26 -0.28
N ILE A 435 -8.07 -1.14 0.48
CA ILE A 435 -7.38 -0.76 1.72
C ILE A 435 -6.18 0.14 1.42
N GLN A 436 -5.50 -0.03 0.27
CA GLN A 436 -4.46 0.89 -0.17
C GLN A 436 -5.02 2.32 -0.32
N ALA A 437 -6.14 2.45 -1.04
CA ALA A 437 -6.80 3.74 -1.23
C ALA A 437 -7.35 4.31 0.11
N TYR A 438 -7.98 3.48 0.95
CA TYR A 438 -8.48 3.88 2.27
C TYR A 438 -7.36 4.49 3.13
N ARG A 439 -6.19 3.86 3.16
CA ARG A 439 -5.04 4.39 3.90
C ARG A 439 -4.62 5.77 3.38
N LEU A 440 -4.55 5.95 2.05
CA LEU A 440 -4.22 7.24 1.44
C LEU A 440 -5.29 8.31 1.73
N GLU A 441 -6.58 7.97 1.72
CA GLU A 441 -7.68 8.85 2.10
C GLU A 441 -7.52 9.36 3.54
N ARG A 442 -7.14 8.46 4.47
CA ARG A 442 -6.87 8.83 5.86
C ARG A 442 -5.69 9.79 6.00
N LEU A 443 -4.61 9.60 5.23
CA LEU A 443 -3.47 10.51 5.20
C LEU A 443 -3.84 11.87 4.60
N LYS A 444 -4.58 11.89 3.49
CA LYS A 444 -5.08 13.14 2.89
C LYS A 444 -6.01 13.90 3.82
N TRP A 445 -6.84 13.20 4.60
CA TRP A 445 -7.72 13.81 5.60
C TRP A 445 -6.96 14.66 6.62
N MET A 446 -5.75 14.27 7.00
CA MET A 446 -4.91 15.09 7.89
C MET A 446 -4.04 16.13 7.17
N GLY A 447 -4.21 16.32 5.85
CA GLY A 447 -3.48 17.31 5.05
C GLY A 447 -2.16 16.79 4.48
N SER A 448 -1.86 15.50 4.55
CA SER A 448 -0.69 14.93 3.88
C SER A 448 -0.81 15.02 2.36
N ASN A 449 0.29 15.38 1.70
CA ASN A 449 0.41 15.43 0.25
C ASN A 449 1.46 14.47 -0.31
N ALA A 450 2.11 13.68 0.56
CA ALA A 450 3.20 12.78 0.15
C ALA A 450 3.26 11.50 0.99
N CYS A 451 3.79 10.42 0.38
CA CYS A 451 4.12 9.17 1.03
C CYS A 451 5.56 8.75 0.71
N ARG A 452 6.25 8.17 1.68
CA ARG A 452 7.47 7.38 1.45
C ARG A 452 7.13 5.90 1.63
N THR A 453 7.52 5.09 0.66
CA THR A 453 7.26 3.64 0.67
C THR A 453 8.33 2.92 1.50
N SER A 454 8.29 3.12 2.81
CA SER A 454 9.30 2.55 3.71
C SER A 454 9.01 1.07 4.02
N HIS A 455 9.99 0.18 3.88
CA HIS A 455 11.30 0.40 3.25
C HIS A 455 11.43 -0.57 2.09
N ASN A 456 10.54 -0.51 1.11
CA ASN A 456 10.45 -1.50 0.04
C ASN A 456 9.57 -1.03 -1.12
N PRO A 457 9.69 -1.66 -2.30
CA PRO A 457 8.79 -1.44 -3.43
C PRO A 457 7.31 -1.62 -3.03
N PRO A 458 6.43 -0.64 -3.32
CA PRO A 458 5.01 -0.72 -3.00
C PRO A 458 4.25 -1.65 -3.97
N THR A 459 2.95 -1.84 -3.74
CA THR A 459 2.09 -2.52 -4.74
C THR A 459 1.78 -1.60 -5.92
N PRO A 460 1.51 -2.15 -7.12
CA PRO A 460 1.04 -1.34 -8.26
C PRO A 460 -0.21 -0.53 -7.93
N GLU A 461 -1.17 -1.12 -7.21
CA GLU A 461 -2.44 -0.51 -6.84
C GLU A 461 -2.27 0.69 -5.89
N PHE A 462 -1.27 0.63 -4.99
CA PHE A 462 -0.89 1.78 -4.17
C PHE A 462 -0.39 2.94 -5.04
N MET A 463 0.47 2.66 -6.01
CA MET A 463 1.01 3.67 -6.93
C MET A 463 -0.09 4.30 -7.80
N GLU A 464 -0.99 3.48 -8.34
CA GLU A 464 -2.15 3.97 -9.07
C GLU A 464 -3.07 4.84 -8.20
N ALA A 465 -3.28 4.46 -6.94
CA ALA A 465 -4.05 5.26 -6.01
C ALA A 465 -3.36 6.60 -5.71
N CYS A 466 -2.03 6.62 -5.53
CA CYS A 466 -1.25 7.85 -5.39
C CYS A 466 -1.41 8.77 -6.60
N ASP A 467 -1.34 8.22 -7.81
CA ASP A 467 -1.53 8.99 -9.05
C ASP A 467 -2.91 9.64 -9.12
N ARG A 468 -3.98 8.86 -8.85
CA ARG A 468 -5.37 9.34 -8.90
C ARG A 468 -5.70 10.34 -7.80
N MET A 469 -5.07 10.20 -6.64
CA MET A 469 -5.36 11.03 -5.47
C MET A 469 -4.44 12.23 -5.33
N GLY A 470 -3.43 12.38 -6.21
CA GLY A 470 -2.48 13.49 -6.13
C GLY A 470 -1.55 13.39 -4.92
N MET A 471 -1.06 12.20 -4.59
CA MET A 471 -0.05 11.98 -3.55
C MET A 471 1.34 11.90 -4.17
N LEU A 472 2.26 12.73 -3.72
CA LEU A 472 3.67 12.63 -4.09
C LEU A 472 4.29 11.37 -3.47
N VAL A 473 5.22 10.73 -4.17
CA VAL A 473 5.86 9.52 -3.67
C VAL A 473 7.38 9.64 -3.68
N MET A 474 7.99 9.36 -2.55
CA MET A 474 9.39 8.92 -2.45
C MET A 474 9.37 7.40 -2.51
N ASP A 475 9.75 6.85 -3.67
CA ASP A 475 9.69 5.42 -3.94
C ASP A 475 11.02 4.75 -3.59
N GLU A 476 10.98 3.73 -2.72
CA GLU A 476 12.16 3.19 -2.06
C GLU A 476 12.42 1.74 -2.43
N THR A 477 13.68 1.44 -2.77
CA THR A 477 14.17 0.06 -2.85
C THR A 477 14.50 -0.48 -1.46
N ARG A 478 14.51 -1.83 -1.29
CA ARG A 478 14.72 -2.40 0.05
C ARG A 478 16.16 -2.26 0.55
N MET A 479 17.17 -2.51 -0.25
CA MET A 479 18.55 -2.61 0.20
C MET A 479 19.51 -1.72 -0.58
N MET A 480 20.56 -1.24 0.09
CA MET A 480 21.72 -0.63 -0.54
C MET A 480 22.63 -1.74 -1.10
N ASP A 481 22.34 -2.19 -2.32
CA ASP A 481 23.01 -3.33 -2.93
C ASP A 481 23.33 -3.09 -4.42
N SER A 482 24.58 -3.27 -4.79
CA SER A 482 25.07 -3.20 -6.18
C SER A 482 25.50 -4.55 -6.76
N THR A 483 25.13 -5.65 -6.09
CA THR A 483 25.24 -6.99 -6.69
C THR A 483 24.30 -7.12 -7.90
N PRO A 484 24.50 -8.11 -8.78
CA PRO A 484 23.56 -8.34 -9.90
C PRO A 484 22.10 -8.49 -9.44
N GLU A 485 21.86 -9.17 -8.31
CA GLU A 485 20.50 -9.31 -7.76
C GLU A 485 19.95 -7.99 -7.24
N GLY A 486 20.72 -7.24 -6.43
CA GLY A 486 20.28 -5.94 -5.90
C GLY A 486 19.99 -4.94 -7.02
N LEU A 487 20.85 -4.88 -8.05
CA LEU A 487 20.60 -4.04 -9.23
C LEU A 487 19.39 -4.52 -10.04
N SER A 488 19.16 -5.83 -10.13
CA SER A 488 17.96 -6.38 -10.79
C SER A 488 16.66 -5.98 -10.04
N GLN A 489 16.67 -6.00 -8.71
CA GLN A 489 15.53 -5.54 -7.91
C GLN A 489 15.24 -4.05 -8.13
N LEU A 490 16.29 -3.21 -8.13
CA LEU A 490 16.18 -1.78 -8.41
C LEU A 490 15.68 -1.52 -9.85
N GLU A 491 16.16 -2.29 -10.83
CA GLU A 491 15.69 -2.18 -12.21
C GLU A 491 14.20 -2.49 -12.33
N ARG A 492 13.74 -3.57 -11.70
CA ARG A 492 12.33 -3.98 -11.70
C ARG A 492 11.45 -2.92 -11.07
N LEU A 493 11.85 -2.33 -9.94
CA LEU A 493 11.16 -1.21 -9.30
C LEU A 493 11.04 -0.02 -10.27
N ILE A 494 12.18 0.47 -10.78
CA ILE A 494 12.18 1.68 -11.61
C ILE A 494 11.41 1.46 -12.91
N ARG A 495 11.58 0.33 -13.60
CA ARG A 495 10.85 0.03 -14.84
C ARG A 495 9.35 -0.01 -14.63
N ARG A 496 8.89 -0.59 -13.50
CA ARG A 496 7.48 -0.65 -13.14
C ARG A 496 6.92 0.76 -12.87
N ASP A 497 7.65 1.57 -12.08
CA ASP A 497 7.06 2.77 -11.47
C ASP A 497 7.47 4.10 -12.14
N ARG A 498 8.40 4.10 -13.11
CA ARG A 498 8.89 5.32 -13.77
C ARG A 498 7.82 6.12 -14.55
N ASN A 499 6.68 5.52 -14.87
CA ASN A 499 5.58 6.20 -15.56
C ASN A 499 4.60 6.90 -14.59
N HIS A 500 4.64 6.58 -13.28
CA HIS A 500 3.78 7.20 -12.28
C HIS A 500 4.16 8.67 -12.06
N PRO A 501 3.25 9.64 -12.31
CA PRO A 501 3.54 11.05 -12.07
C PRO A 501 3.70 11.37 -10.57
N SER A 502 3.13 10.55 -9.69
CA SER A 502 3.28 10.65 -8.24
C SER A 502 4.72 10.48 -7.76
N VAL A 503 5.52 9.62 -8.40
CA VAL A 503 6.94 9.46 -8.05
C VAL A 503 7.70 10.74 -8.37
N VAL A 504 8.30 11.37 -7.37
CA VAL A 504 9.08 12.61 -7.50
C VAL A 504 10.55 12.44 -7.17
N ILE A 505 10.90 11.37 -6.46
CA ILE A 505 12.27 11.06 -6.04
C ILE A 505 12.42 9.56 -5.78
N TRP A 506 13.56 8.99 -6.17
CA TRP A 506 13.93 7.61 -5.88
C TRP A 506 14.77 7.55 -4.61
N SER A 507 14.39 6.71 -3.65
CA SER A 507 15.18 6.42 -2.45
C SER A 507 15.94 5.10 -2.65
N LEU A 508 17.28 5.17 -2.60
CA LEU A 508 18.14 4.04 -2.93
C LEU A 508 18.56 3.21 -1.72
N ALA A 509 18.27 3.66 -0.50
CA ALA A 509 18.62 2.96 0.73
C ALA A 509 17.99 3.61 1.97
N ASN A 510 17.90 2.84 3.07
CA ASN A 510 17.51 3.34 4.39
C ASN A 510 18.51 2.89 5.47
N GLU A 511 19.14 3.87 6.15
CA GLU A 511 19.93 3.69 7.39
C GLU A 511 21.01 2.59 7.34
N GLU A 512 21.60 2.41 6.19
CA GLU A 512 22.54 1.32 5.97
C GLU A 512 23.88 1.48 6.72
N PRO A 513 24.47 0.39 7.21
CA PRO A 513 25.72 0.45 7.99
C PRO A 513 26.90 1.10 7.28
N GLU A 514 26.86 1.19 5.96
CA GLU A 514 27.96 1.74 5.15
C GLU A 514 27.68 3.15 4.61
N GLN A 515 26.56 3.77 4.99
CA GLN A 515 26.15 5.07 4.45
C GLN A 515 27.17 6.19 4.67
N GLY A 516 27.95 6.13 5.74
CA GLY A 516 28.96 7.14 6.10
C GLY A 516 30.36 6.92 5.49
N ASN A 517 30.57 5.87 4.70
CA ASN A 517 31.91 5.49 4.24
C ASN A 517 32.02 5.38 2.71
N ALA A 518 33.28 5.29 2.22
CA ALA A 518 33.55 5.25 0.79
C ALA A 518 33.05 3.98 0.08
N ARG A 519 32.81 2.86 0.80
CA ARG A 519 32.22 1.66 0.22
C ARG A 519 30.76 1.90 -0.09
N GLY A 520 29.97 2.43 0.84
CA GLY A 520 28.59 2.83 0.62
C GLY A 520 28.46 3.82 -0.53
N ALA A 521 29.35 4.82 -0.60
CA ALA A 521 29.37 5.76 -1.73
C ALA A 521 29.53 5.04 -3.08
N ARG A 522 30.42 4.04 -3.18
CA ARG A 522 30.60 3.26 -4.44
C ARG A 522 29.38 2.42 -4.79
N ILE A 523 28.74 1.79 -3.79
CA ILE A 523 27.51 1.00 -3.98
C ILE A 523 26.41 1.89 -4.52
N VAL A 524 26.12 3.01 -3.84
CA VAL A 524 25.06 3.95 -4.26
C VAL A 524 25.39 4.61 -5.60
N ALA A 525 26.66 4.86 -5.92
CA ALA A 525 27.05 5.36 -7.24
C ALA A 525 26.68 4.37 -8.36
N SER A 526 26.85 3.06 -8.14
CA SER A 526 26.43 2.02 -9.09
C SER A 526 24.91 1.96 -9.24
N MET A 527 24.17 2.04 -8.12
CA MET A 527 22.71 2.10 -8.11
C MET A 527 22.19 3.35 -8.83
N LYS A 528 22.76 4.52 -8.54
CA LYS A 528 22.41 5.80 -9.20
C LYS A 528 22.69 5.76 -10.70
N LYS A 529 23.79 5.13 -11.12
CA LYS A 529 24.09 4.96 -12.55
C LYS A 529 22.98 4.17 -13.26
N LEU A 530 22.48 3.10 -12.65
CA LEU A 530 21.36 2.33 -13.16
C LEU A 530 20.07 3.16 -13.16
N GLN A 531 19.76 3.83 -12.05
CA GLN A 531 18.57 4.70 -11.93
C GLN A 531 18.56 5.75 -13.05
N ARG A 532 19.67 6.45 -13.27
CA ARG A 532 19.77 7.47 -14.31
C ARG A 532 19.65 6.90 -15.74
N LYS A 533 20.11 5.69 -15.97
CA LYS A 533 19.91 4.99 -17.24
C LYS A 533 18.44 4.70 -17.51
N LEU A 534 17.69 4.29 -16.50
CA LEU A 534 16.31 3.85 -16.60
C LEU A 534 15.31 5.00 -16.50
N ASP A 535 15.61 6.01 -15.68
CA ASP A 535 14.81 7.22 -15.48
C ASP A 535 15.72 8.44 -15.26
N PRO A 536 16.12 9.13 -16.34
CA PRO A 536 16.91 10.37 -16.22
C PRO A 536 16.09 11.58 -15.74
N SER A 537 14.78 11.47 -15.64
CA SER A 537 13.88 12.59 -15.34
C SER A 537 13.75 12.91 -13.85
N ARG A 538 14.14 11.96 -12.98
CA ARG A 538 14.03 12.11 -11.51
C ARG A 538 15.38 12.03 -10.84
N VAL A 539 15.49 12.71 -9.71
CA VAL A 539 16.65 12.68 -8.81
C VAL A 539 16.57 11.49 -7.84
N CYS A 540 17.68 11.19 -7.17
CA CYS A 540 17.73 10.18 -6.13
C CYS A 540 18.21 10.74 -4.79
N THR A 541 17.81 10.05 -3.72
CA THR A 541 18.23 10.23 -2.35
C THR A 541 18.59 8.90 -1.70
N THR A 542 19.05 8.94 -0.46
CA THR A 542 19.05 7.85 0.51
C THR A 542 18.59 8.42 1.85
N ALA A 543 17.90 7.62 2.65
CA ALA A 543 17.45 7.99 3.98
C ALA A 543 18.57 7.71 4.99
N MET A 544 19.24 8.75 5.45
CA MET A 544 20.44 8.64 6.28
C MET A 544 20.19 9.11 7.71
N ASN A 545 20.68 8.35 8.71
CA ASN A 545 20.64 8.73 10.12
C ASN A 545 22.03 9.13 10.69
N TYR A 546 23.10 8.92 9.95
CA TYR A 546 24.46 9.38 10.30
C TYR A 546 25.36 9.48 9.06
N GLY A 547 26.60 9.99 9.25
CA GLY A 547 27.62 10.05 8.19
C GLY A 547 27.37 11.13 7.15
N PHE A 548 26.63 12.18 7.51
CA PHE A 548 26.32 13.31 6.65
C PHE A 548 27.61 14.06 6.26
N GLY A 549 27.76 14.34 4.97
CA GLY A 549 28.97 14.91 4.41
C GLY A 549 30.11 13.89 4.30
N GLY A 550 31.35 14.34 4.30
CA GLY A 550 32.54 13.48 4.27
C GLY A 550 32.69 12.68 2.98
N VAL A 551 33.03 11.38 3.11
CA VAL A 551 33.35 10.48 1.98
C VAL A 551 32.22 9.48 1.66
N GLY A 552 31.12 9.55 2.38
CA GLY A 552 29.98 8.61 2.31
C GLY A 552 29.00 8.91 1.19
N VAL A 553 27.82 8.37 1.35
CA VAL A 553 26.72 8.41 0.38
C VAL A 553 26.26 9.84 0.07
N SER A 554 26.37 10.78 1.03
CA SER A 554 26.06 12.20 0.83
C SER A 554 26.77 12.82 -0.39
N THR A 555 27.94 12.31 -0.76
CA THR A 555 28.71 12.80 -1.93
C THR A 555 28.14 12.30 -3.28
N VAL A 556 27.20 11.38 -3.25
CA VAL A 556 26.68 10.70 -4.44
C VAL A 556 25.24 11.12 -4.75
N VAL A 557 24.39 11.20 -3.73
CA VAL A 557 22.95 11.48 -3.93
C VAL A 557 22.70 12.90 -4.45
N ASP A 558 21.60 13.09 -5.16
CA ASP A 558 21.21 14.40 -5.69
C ASP A 558 20.59 15.28 -4.61
N VAL A 559 19.76 14.67 -3.76
CA VAL A 559 19.07 15.30 -2.63
C VAL A 559 19.52 14.61 -1.35
N GLN A 560 19.98 15.37 -0.37
CA GLN A 560 20.36 14.81 0.92
C GLN A 560 19.13 14.47 1.73
N GLY A 561 18.94 13.20 2.05
CA GLY A 561 17.92 12.72 2.99
C GLY A 561 18.43 12.73 4.42
N PHE A 562 17.64 13.28 5.33
CA PHE A 562 17.90 13.24 6.77
C PHE A 562 16.85 12.41 7.47
N ASN A 563 17.30 11.35 8.15
CA ASN A 563 16.49 10.68 9.17
C ASN A 563 16.82 11.36 10.49
N TYR A 564 15.83 12.09 11.05
CA TYR A 564 16.02 12.84 12.29
C TYR A 564 17.20 13.83 12.20
N SER A 565 17.97 13.95 13.27
CA SER A 565 19.22 14.77 13.30
C SER A 565 19.04 16.25 12.91
N ASP A 566 17.88 16.85 13.20
CA ASP A 566 17.49 18.22 12.82
C ASP A 566 18.55 19.26 13.20
N ARG A 567 19.23 19.05 14.34
CA ARG A 567 20.33 19.90 14.82
C ARG A 567 21.51 20.02 13.85
N LEU A 568 21.66 19.10 12.90
CA LEU A 568 22.76 19.10 11.94
C LEU A 568 22.37 19.75 10.61
N ILE A 569 21.10 19.92 10.33
CA ILE A 569 20.57 20.34 9.03
C ILE A 569 21.05 21.73 8.63
N ASP A 570 20.97 22.73 9.55
CA ASP A 570 21.40 24.11 9.27
C ASP A 570 22.90 24.19 8.96
N ALA A 571 23.72 23.46 9.72
CA ALA A 571 25.18 23.40 9.49
C ALA A 571 25.50 22.70 8.17
N TYR A 572 24.80 21.60 7.89
CA TYR A 572 24.97 20.87 6.63
C TYR A 572 24.61 21.73 5.42
N HIS A 573 23.49 22.44 5.46
CA HIS A 573 23.08 23.35 4.37
C HIS A 573 24.11 24.45 4.13
N LYS A 574 24.67 25.03 5.18
CA LYS A 574 25.73 26.02 5.08
C LYS A 574 27.01 25.46 4.42
N ASP A 575 27.37 24.23 4.76
CA ASP A 575 28.59 23.58 4.24
C ASP A 575 28.39 23.00 2.84
N HIS A 576 27.15 22.67 2.46
CA HIS A 576 26.76 22.09 1.17
C HIS A 576 25.67 22.91 0.45
N PRO A 577 25.90 24.21 0.14
CA PRO A 577 24.84 25.14 -0.31
C PRO A 577 24.26 24.83 -1.69
N LYS A 578 24.78 23.85 -2.42
CA LYS A 578 24.26 23.42 -3.73
C LYS A 578 23.45 22.13 -3.68
N GLN A 579 23.35 21.50 -2.53
CA GLN A 579 22.64 20.24 -2.39
C GLN A 579 21.29 20.45 -1.70
N PRO A 580 20.16 20.18 -2.37
CA PRO A 580 18.83 20.21 -1.76
C PRO A 580 18.71 19.21 -0.61
N ILE A 581 17.86 19.52 0.36
CA ILE A 581 17.66 18.70 1.56
C ILE A 581 16.21 18.35 1.74
N ILE A 582 15.96 17.09 2.17
CA ILE A 582 14.65 16.57 2.53
C ILE A 582 14.74 15.79 3.85
N GLY A 583 13.72 15.89 4.70
CA GLY A 583 13.56 14.99 5.84
C GLY A 583 13.03 13.65 5.37
N SER A 584 13.89 12.65 5.21
CA SER A 584 13.46 11.30 4.77
C SER A 584 12.73 10.55 5.88
N GLU A 585 13.07 10.79 7.14
CA GLU A 585 12.30 10.42 8.33
C GLU A 585 12.35 11.55 9.35
N THR A 586 11.21 11.87 9.93
CA THR A 586 11.07 12.95 10.91
C THR A 586 10.13 12.53 12.03
N ALA A 587 10.08 13.33 13.12
CA ALA A 587 9.28 13.07 14.30
C ALA A 587 9.67 11.77 15.03
N SER A 588 8.95 10.67 14.88
CA SER A 588 8.91 9.48 15.74
C SER A 588 8.22 9.76 17.08
N ALA A 589 7.22 10.64 17.10
CA ALA A 589 6.39 10.83 18.28
C ALA A 589 5.65 9.53 18.63
N LEU A 590 5.51 9.27 19.92
CA LEU A 590 4.87 8.06 20.43
C LEU A 590 3.49 8.40 21.00
N ALA A 591 2.48 7.62 20.67
CA ALA A 591 1.14 7.77 21.22
C ALA A 591 0.32 6.48 21.15
N THR A 592 -0.56 6.29 22.12
CA THR A 592 -1.67 5.34 22.07
C THR A 592 -2.99 6.10 22.02
N ARG A 593 -3.85 5.81 21.06
CA ARG A 593 -5.13 6.50 20.85
C ARG A 593 -5.99 6.54 22.10
N GLY A 594 -6.34 7.76 22.57
CA GLY A 594 -7.24 7.99 23.71
C GLY A 594 -6.63 7.66 25.07
N ILE A 595 -5.30 7.51 25.17
CA ILE A 595 -4.56 7.30 26.41
C ILE A 595 -3.79 8.57 26.77
N TYR A 596 -3.82 8.98 28.04
CA TYR A 596 -3.21 10.24 28.50
C TYR A 596 -2.27 10.07 29.70
N ALA A 597 -1.82 8.85 29.92
CA ALA A 597 -0.77 8.52 30.89
C ALA A 597 -0.01 7.28 30.40
N ASN A 598 1.29 7.29 30.61
CA ASN A 598 2.14 6.14 30.27
C ASN A 598 1.85 4.95 31.20
N ASN A 599 1.79 3.75 30.65
CA ASN A 599 1.64 2.50 31.38
C ASN A 599 2.39 1.38 30.68
N GLU A 600 3.57 1.03 31.19
CA GLU A 600 4.42 -0.03 30.63
C GLU A 600 3.79 -1.41 30.74
N GLN A 601 2.99 -1.67 31.81
CA GLN A 601 2.37 -2.99 32.01
C GLN A 601 1.31 -3.32 30.95
N THR A 602 0.56 -2.31 30.51
CA THR A 602 -0.43 -2.44 29.43
C THR A 602 0.14 -2.07 28.06
N GLY A 603 1.39 -1.56 28.01
CA GLY A 603 2.02 -1.16 26.75
C GLY A 603 1.46 0.12 26.15
N HIS A 604 0.93 1.04 26.96
CA HIS A 604 0.28 2.25 26.47
C HIS A 604 1.11 3.50 26.73
N VAL A 605 1.09 4.43 25.77
CA VAL A 605 1.86 5.69 25.77
C VAL A 605 0.88 6.88 25.67
N SER A 606 1.19 7.95 26.40
CA SER A 606 0.39 9.18 26.41
C SER A 606 0.27 9.83 25.03
N ALA A 607 -0.93 10.26 24.65
CA ALA A 607 -1.23 10.89 23.35
C ALA A 607 -1.10 12.42 23.33
N TYR A 608 -0.51 13.02 24.37
CA TYR A 608 -0.32 14.47 24.48
C TYR A 608 0.77 15.05 23.54
N ASP A 609 1.39 14.26 22.64
CA ASP A 609 2.55 14.69 21.83
C ASP A 609 3.73 15.14 22.70
N THR A 610 4.01 14.37 23.76
CA THR A 610 5.12 14.61 24.70
C THR A 610 6.15 13.50 24.67
N GLU A 611 5.75 12.33 24.20
CA GLU A 611 6.56 11.11 24.24
C GLU A 611 7.25 10.88 22.92
N LYS A 612 8.54 10.56 22.98
CA LYS A 612 9.38 10.29 21.81
C LYS A 612 10.63 9.50 22.21
N PRO A 613 11.23 8.71 21.32
CA PRO A 613 12.54 8.12 21.57
C PRO A 613 13.63 9.20 21.58
N ARG A 614 14.81 8.85 22.08
CA ARG A 614 15.93 9.78 22.21
C ARG A 614 16.36 10.46 20.90
N TYR A 615 16.18 9.78 19.79
CA TYR A 615 16.56 10.28 18.47
C TYR A 615 15.46 11.10 17.80
N GLY A 616 14.20 10.94 18.24
CA GLY A 616 13.03 11.54 17.63
C GLY A 616 12.65 12.91 18.13
N ASN A 617 11.61 13.46 17.55
CA ASN A 617 10.96 14.71 17.90
C ASN A 617 9.45 14.49 18.05
N THR A 618 8.78 15.41 18.77
CA THR A 618 7.31 15.46 18.77
C THR A 618 6.81 16.00 17.43
N ALA A 619 5.51 15.90 17.17
CA ALA A 619 4.90 16.46 15.96
C ALA A 619 5.14 17.98 15.87
N GLU A 620 5.00 18.69 16.99
CA GLU A 620 5.22 20.13 17.06
C GLU A 620 6.68 20.52 16.85
N GLU A 621 7.64 19.79 17.46
CA GLU A 621 9.08 20.11 17.36
C GLU A 621 9.57 20.04 15.92
N TRP A 622 9.34 18.93 15.24
CA TRP A 622 9.88 18.78 13.89
C TRP A 622 9.18 19.66 12.87
N TRP A 623 7.81 19.76 12.94
CA TRP A 623 7.10 20.55 11.94
C TRP A 623 7.38 22.04 12.07
N SER A 624 7.49 22.58 13.29
CA SER A 624 7.91 23.95 13.50
C SER A 624 9.27 24.23 12.87
N PHE A 625 10.24 23.32 13.05
CA PHE A 625 11.57 23.44 12.46
C PHE A 625 11.53 23.45 10.92
N TYR A 626 10.80 22.53 10.31
CA TYR A 626 10.73 22.40 8.85
C TYR A 626 9.87 23.49 8.18
N ALA A 627 8.81 23.92 8.83
CA ALA A 627 7.88 24.93 8.30
C ALA A 627 8.51 26.32 8.22
N GLU A 628 9.46 26.65 9.10
CA GLU A 628 10.16 27.94 9.14
C GLU A 628 11.28 28.06 8.09
N ARG A 629 11.71 26.95 7.50
CA ARG A 629 12.84 26.93 6.55
C ARG A 629 12.33 26.70 5.12
N GLU A 630 12.22 27.79 4.34
CA GLU A 630 11.71 27.71 2.96
C GLU A 630 12.56 26.81 2.06
N TRP A 631 13.87 26.78 2.29
CA TRP A 631 14.83 25.96 1.55
C TRP A 631 14.74 24.46 1.82
N LEU A 632 14.16 24.00 2.92
CA LEU A 632 13.85 22.58 3.13
C LEU A 632 12.68 22.16 2.24
N ALA A 633 12.85 21.05 1.52
CA ALA A 633 11.79 20.48 0.67
C ALA A 633 10.55 20.05 1.48
N GLY A 634 10.68 19.85 2.76
CA GLY A 634 9.71 19.24 3.66
C GLY A 634 10.21 17.89 4.14
N GLY A 635 9.31 17.00 4.56
CA GLY A 635 9.74 15.70 5.10
C GLY A 635 8.61 14.70 5.27
N PHE A 636 9.00 13.53 5.78
CA PHE A 636 8.12 12.37 5.98
C PHE A 636 8.12 11.96 7.46
N VAL A 637 6.95 12.03 8.08
CA VAL A 637 6.75 11.61 9.48
C VAL A 637 6.92 10.11 9.61
N TRP A 638 7.67 9.66 10.59
CA TRP A 638 7.69 8.30 11.06
C TRP A 638 6.68 8.12 12.19
N THR A 639 5.46 7.52 11.96
CA THR A 639 4.91 7.05 10.68
C THR A 639 3.46 7.52 10.49
N GLY A 640 2.89 7.30 9.31
CA GLY A 640 1.48 7.60 9.06
C GLY A 640 0.54 6.67 9.85
N PHE A 641 0.86 5.38 9.90
CA PHE A 641 0.11 4.36 10.64
C PHE A 641 1.01 3.63 11.62
N ASP A 642 0.45 3.19 12.73
CA ASP A 642 1.09 2.12 13.49
C ASP A 642 1.24 0.87 12.61
N TYR A 643 2.29 0.10 12.86
CA TYR A 643 2.62 -1.12 12.13
C TYR A 643 3.10 -2.19 13.10
N ARG A 644 2.96 -3.45 12.76
CA ARG A 644 3.45 -4.57 13.56
C ARG A 644 4.98 -4.64 13.52
N GLY A 645 5.58 -5.17 14.57
CA GLY A 645 7.00 -5.10 14.83
C GLY A 645 7.38 -3.77 15.50
N GLU A 646 8.63 -3.57 15.78
CA GLU A 646 9.23 -2.34 16.36
C GLU A 646 8.42 -1.70 17.50
N THR A 647 8.22 -2.45 18.57
CA THR A 647 7.30 -2.13 19.67
C THR A 647 7.81 -1.04 20.64
N VAL A 648 8.58 -0.05 20.15
CA VAL A 648 9.08 1.08 20.94
C VAL A 648 7.93 1.88 21.56
N PRO A 649 8.00 2.29 22.86
CA PRO A 649 9.14 2.12 23.78
C PRO A 649 9.11 0.82 24.59
N TYR A 650 8.03 0.06 24.51
CA TYR A 650 7.81 -1.12 25.34
C TYR A 650 7.95 -2.41 24.53
N GLY A 651 8.37 -3.49 25.20
CA GLY A 651 8.30 -4.84 24.66
C GLY A 651 6.91 -5.46 24.84
N TRP A 652 6.84 -6.79 24.97
CA TRP A 652 5.60 -7.47 25.30
C TRP A 652 4.91 -6.83 26.53
N PRO A 653 3.57 -6.57 26.48
CA PRO A 653 2.57 -7.13 25.56
C PRO A 653 2.42 -6.44 24.21
N CYS A 654 3.19 -5.41 23.89
CA CYS A 654 3.11 -4.75 22.60
C CYS A 654 3.56 -5.66 21.47
N PHE A 655 2.85 -5.62 20.35
CA PHE A 655 3.19 -6.28 19.10
C PHE A 655 3.27 -5.30 17.92
N SER A 656 2.85 -4.06 18.12
CA SER A 656 2.89 -3.01 17.12
C SER A 656 3.55 -1.75 17.65
N SER A 657 3.96 -0.88 16.74
CA SER A 657 4.58 0.41 17.04
C SER A 657 3.59 1.40 17.67
N HIS A 658 4.14 2.48 18.25
CA HIS A 658 3.38 3.63 18.75
C HIS A 658 3.62 4.88 17.90
N PHE A 659 4.41 4.78 16.84
CA PHE A 659 4.84 5.91 16.00
C PHE A 659 3.74 6.46 15.09
N GLY A 660 2.74 5.64 14.76
CA GLY A 660 1.67 6.02 13.84
C GLY A 660 0.94 7.28 14.32
N VAL A 661 0.74 8.22 13.41
CA VAL A 661 -0.21 9.33 13.60
C VAL A 661 -1.64 8.80 13.64
N LEU A 662 -1.88 7.72 12.92
CA LEU A 662 -3.09 6.89 12.93
C LEU A 662 -2.74 5.53 13.53
N ASP A 663 -3.68 4.87 14.19
CA ASP A 663 -3.48 3.51 14.67
C ASP A 663 -3.50 2.47 13.53
N THR A 664 -3.32 1.19 13.81
CA THR A 664 -3.28 0.11 12.80
C THR A 664 -4.59 -0.04 12.01
N CYS A 665 -5.71 0.47 12.51
CA CYS A 665 -7.01 0.51 11.85
C CYS A 665 -7.24 1.79 11.02
N GLY A 666 -6.39 2.80 11.20
CA GLY A 666 -6.56 4.13 10.60
C GLY A 666 -7.42 5.08 11.42
N PHE A 667 -7.71 4.78 12.69
CA PHE A 667 -8.31 5.75 13.59
C PHE A 667 -7.28 6.81 14.00
N PRO A 668 -7.64 8.12 13.99
CA PRO A 668 -6.70 9.17 14.31
C PRO A 668 -6.34 9.15 15.80
N LYS A 669 -5.05 9.33 16.08
CA LYS A 669 -4.57 9.71 17.41
C LYS A 669 -4.56 11.24 17.52
N ASP A 670 -4.45 11.80 18.71
CA ASP A 670 -4.49 13.26 18.87
C ASP A 670 -3.46 14.03 18.02
N PRO A 671 -2.20 13.55 17.83
CA PRO A 671 -1.25 14.22 16.95
C PRO A 671 -1.71 14.35 15.48
N ALA A 672 -2.65 13.52 15.01
CA ALA A 672 -3.21 13.67 13.66
C ALA A 672 -3.92 15.01 13.46
N PHE A 673 -4.57 15.51 14.49
CA PHE A 673 -5.27 16.78 14.44
C PHE A 673 -4.33 17.99 14.51
N TYR A 674 -3.12 17.82 15.11
CA TYR A 674 -2.05 18.79 14.98
C TYR A 674 -1.64 18.95 13.51
N TYR A 675 -1.37 17.84 12.81
CA TYR A 675 -1.05 17.89 11.39
C TYR A 675 -2.21 18.47 10.59
N LYS A 676 -3.46 18.05 10.85
CA LYS A 676 -4.64 18.58 10.17
C LYS A 676 -4.74 20.11 10.30
N ALA A 677 -4.47 20.65 11.47
CA ALA A 677 -4.49 22.10 11.71
C ALA A 677 -3.40 22.84 10.91
N TRP A 678 -2.21 22.24 10.76
CA TRP A 678 -1.07 22.97 10.17
C TRP A 678 -0.73 22.56 8.74
N TRP A 679 -1.25 21.43 8.27
CA TRP A 679 -1.05 20.94 6.91
C TRP A 679 -2.23 21.24 5.99
N GLY A 680 -3.44 21.26 6.54
CA GLY A 680 -4.67 21.58 5.82
C GLY A 680 -4.93 23.09 5.68
N ALA A 681 -5.90 23.42 4.83
CA ALA A 681 -6.41 24.80 4.67
C ALA A 681 -7.73 25.05 5.44
N ASP A 682 -8.42 23.95 5.79
CA ASP A 682 -9.71 24.04 6.47
C ASP A 682 -9.57 24.54 7.92
N PRO A 683 -10.58 25.21 8.47
CA PRO A 683 -10.61 25.54 9.87
C PRO A 683 -10.59 24.30 10.76
N VAL A 684 -9.69 24.26 11.75
CA VAL A 684 -9.52 23.12 12.67
C VAL A 684 -9.59 23.61 14.11
N LEU A 685 -10.30 22.86 14.92
CA LEU A 685 -10.27 22.92 16.38
C LEU A 685 -10.39 21.48 16.88
N HIS A 686 -9.40 20.99 17.62
CA HIS A 686 -9.43 19.67 18.25
C HIS A 686 -9.07 19.82 19.73
N LEU A 687 -9.93 19.29 20.58
CA LEU A 687 -9.82 19.36 22.03
C LEU A 687 -9.41 18.00 22.59
N LEU A 688 -8.37 17.95 23.39
CA LEU A 688 -7.92 16.77 24.12
C LEU A 688 -7.65 17.13 25.59
N PRO A 689 -7.78 16.16 26.52
CA PRO A 689 -8.17 14.76 26.39
C PRO A 689 -9.72 14.57 26.32
N HIS A 690 -10.17 13.32 26.30
CA HIS A 690 -11.56 13.01 26.61
C HIS A 690 -11.95 13.49 28.02
N TRP A 691 -13.25 13.62 28.31
CA TRP A 691 -13.69 14.17 29.58
C TRP A 691 -14.38 13.12 30.47
N ASN A 692 -13.84 11.89 30.50
CA ASN A 692 -14.27 10.80 31.39
C ASN A 692 -13.11 10.41 32.33
N TRP A 693 -13.04 10.98 33.52
CA TRP A 693 -11.99 10.79 34.52
C TRP A 693 -12.58 10.37 35.86
N GLU A 694 -13.12 9.17 35.92
CA GLU A 694 -13.73 8.64 37.16
C GLU A 694 -12.74 8.69 38.34
N GLY A 695 -13.17 9.21 39.48
CA GLY A 695 -12.36 9.32 40.69
C GLY A 695 -11.30 10.42 40.69
N LYS A 696 -11.27 11.30 39.68
CA LYS A 696 -10.32 12.43 39.60
C LYS A 696 -10.96 13.80 39.87
N GLU A 697 -12.17 13.84 40.49
CA GLU A 697 -12.85 15.10 40.80
C GLU A 697 -11.99 16.03 41.60
N GLY A 698 -11.84 17.29 41.15
CA GLY A 698 -11.01 18.32 41.76
C GLY A 698 -9.50 18.22 41.51
N GLN A 699 -9.02 17.15 40.85
CA GLN A 699 -7.63 17.04 40.43
C GLN A 699 -7.39 17.88 39.17
N ASP A 700 -6.14 18.31 38.96
CA ASP A 700 -5.75 19.04 37.77
C ASP A 700 -5.62 18.08 36.58
N VAL A 701 -6.29 18.40 35.48
CA VAL A 701 -6.17 17.74 34.19
C VAL A 701 -5.59 18.74 33.19
N GLU A 702 -4.57 18.32 32.48
CA GLU A 702 -4.02 19.09 31.36
C GLU A 702 -4.99 18.99 30.17
N VAL A 703 -5.40 20.14 29.65
CA VAL A 703 -6.27 20.25 28.49
C VAL A 703 -5.52 20.98 27.40
N ARG A 704 -5.45 20.39 26.21
CA ARG A 704 -4.84 21.01 25.03
C ARG A 704 -5.86 21.20 23.93
N ALA A 705 -5.60 22.16 23.04
CA ALA A 705 -6.32 22.29 21.79
C ALA A 705 -5.34 22.52 20.64
N PHE A 706 -5.56 21.81 19.52
CA PHE A 706 -4.94 22.08 18.24
C PHE A 706 -5.89 22.91 17.39
N SER A 707 -5.43 24.07 16.96
CA SER A 707 -6.25 24.97 16.13
C SER A 707 -5.37 25.81 15.21
N ASN A 708 -5.89 26.16 14.02
CA ASN A 708 -5.30 27.12 13.09
C ASN A 708 -6.05 28.45 13.07
N GLN A 709 -6.84 28.73 14.13
CA GLN A 709 -7.56 29.99 14.30
C GLN A 709 -6.74 30.97 15.15
N ASP A 710 -7.23 32.21 15.36
CA ASP A 710 -6.46 33.26 16.04
C ASP A 710 -6.36 33.04 17.56
N SER A 711 -7.44 32.52 18.18
CA SER A 711 -7.49 32.25 19.62
C SER A 711 -8.49 31.15 19.94
N VAL A 712 -8.30 30.50 21.10
CA VAL A 712 -9.24 29.53 21.65
C VAL A 712 -9.60 29.91 23.06
N GLU A 713 -10.90 29.93 23.41
CA GLU A 713 -11.40 30.07 24.78
C GLU A 713 -12.01 28.75 25.25
N LEU A 714 -11.62 28.32 26.44
CA LEU A 714 -12.06 27.05 27.04
C LEU A 714 -13.13 27.33 28.09
N PHE A 715 -14.14 26.48 28.17
CA PHE A 715 -15.22 26.51 29.15
C PHE A 715 -15.39 25.16 29.82
N LEU A 716 -15.61 25.13 31.13
CA LEU A 716 -16.06 23.96 31.87
C LEU A 716 -17.42 24.25 32.49
N ASN A 717 -18.43 23.46 32.10
CA ASN A 717 -19.80 23.61 32.55
C ASN A 717 -20.34 25.06 32.41
N GLY A 718 -19.96 25.71 31.29
CA GLY A 718 -20.33 27.09 30.96
C GLY A 718 -19.46 28.17 31.63
N GLN A 719 -18.54 27.80 32.51
CA GLN A 719 -17.64 28.76 33.16
C GLN A 719 -16.30 28.82 32.36
N SER A 720 -15.92 30.05 31.94
CA SER A 720 -14.67 30.26 31.19
C SER A 720 -13.45 29.87 32.02
N GLN A 721 -12.56 29.16 31.40
CA GLN A 721 -11.20 28.80 31.89
C GLN A 721 -10.13 29.72 31.30
N GLY A 722 -10.54 30.74 30.54
CA GLY A 722 -9.68 31.70 29.88
C GLY A 722 -9.51 31.48 28.38
N SER A 723 -9.24 32.61 27.68
CA SER A 723 -8.92 32.62 26.25
C SER A 723 -7.42 32.71 26.06
N GLN A 724 -6.88 31.97 25.05
CA GLN A 724 -5.47 32.00 24.72
C GLN A 724 -5.27 32.24 23.21
N PRO A 725 -4.26 33.04 22.80
CA PRO A 725 -3.88 33.18 21.41
C PRO A 725 -3.22 31.90 20.91
N VAL A 726 -3.50 31.55 19.65
CA VAL A 726 -2.86 30.41 18.98
C VAL A 726 -1.59 30.88 18.29
N LYS A 727 -0.45 30.32 18.71
CA LYS A 727 0.81 30.51 18.01
C LYS A 727 0.88 29.55 16.80
N LYS A 728 1.32 30.07 15.65
CA LYS A 728 1.50 29.26 14.44
C LYS A 728 2.38 28.02 14.71
N ASN A 729 1.98 26.87 14.21
CA ASN A 729 2.61 25.54 14.39
C ASN A 729 2.69 25.08 15.84
N SER A 730 1.83 25.59 16.74
CA SER A 730 1.83 25.20 18.15
C SER A 730 0.40 24.83 18.62
N HIS A 731 0.32 24.43 19.88
CA HIS A 731 -0.95 24.16 20.57
C HIS A 731 -1.24 25.24 21.63
N VAL A 732 -2.44 25.17 22.18
CA VAL A 732 -2.82 25.93 23.40
C VAL A 732 -3.09 24.98 24.54
N LEU A 733 -2.84 25.42 25.78
CA LEU A 733 -2.79 24.57 26.98
C LEU A 733 -3.50 25.23 28.16
N TRP A 734 -4.32 24.45 28.89
CA TRP A 734 -4.91 24.85 30.18
C TRP A 734 -4.64 23.77 31.23
N LYS A 735 -4.63 24.16 32.52
CA LYS A 735 -4.79 23.26 33.64
C LYS A 735 -6.17 23.46 34.22
N VAL A 736 -7.00 22.45 34.17
CA VAL A 736 -8.40 22.49 34.54
C VAL A 736 -8.67 21.54 35.69
N LYS A 737 -9.35 22.00 36.74
CA LYS A 737 -9.80 21.11 37.80
C LYS A 737 -10.96 20.29 37.25
N TYR A 738 -10.77 18.96 37.25
CA TYR A 738 -11.76 18.06 36.72
C TYR A 738 -13.06 18.15 37.50
N ALA A 739 -14.15 18.35 36.79
CA ALA A 739 -15.52 18.15 37.21
C ALA A 739 -16.27 17.49 36.04
N PRO A 740 -17.10 16.46 36.31
CA PRO A 740 -17.94 15.87 35.25
C PRO A 740 -18.85 16.92 34.61
N GLY A 741 -19.14 16.72 33.31
CA GLY A 741 -20.02 17.61 32.56
C GLY A 741 -19.47 17.96 31.20
N LEU A 742 -19.62 19.21 30.77
CA LEU A 742 -19.26 19.71 29.44
C LEU A 742 -17.97 20.55 29.47
N LEU A 743 -16.96 20.05 28.82
CA LEU A 743 -15.77 20.80 28.41
C LEU A 743 -15.98 21.29 26.96
N GLU A 744 -15.98 22.61 26.77
CA GLU A 744 -16.25 23.23 25.47
C GLU A 744 -15.12 24.20 25.10
N ALA A 745 -14.57 24.06 23.91
CA ALA A 745 -13.60 24.99 23.33
C ALA A 745 -14.28 25.80 22.21
N ARG A 746 -14.00 27.11 22.14
CA ARG A 746 -14.46 28.01 21.08
C ARG A 746 -13.27 28.68 20.42
N ALA A 747 -13.07 28.40 19.14
CA ALA A 747 -12.02 29.04 18.36
C ALA A 747 -12.55 30.24 17.63
N SER A 748 -11.81 31.36 17.68
CA SER A 748 -12.17 32.63 17.07
C SER A 748 -11.20 33.05 15.98
N LYS A 749 -11.74 33.70 14.95
CA LYS A 749 -10.99 34.36 13.88
C LYS A 749 -11.52 35.76 13.65
N GLY A 750 -10.64 36.77 13.62
CA GLY A 750 -11.07 38.16 13.51
C GLY A 750 -12.01 38.62 14.63
N GLY A 751 -11.91 38.05 15.84
CA GLY A 751 -12.74 38.36 17.00
C GLY A 751 -14.13 37.67 17.03
N SER A 752 -14.45 36.85 16.02
CA SER A 752 -15.71 36.09 15.96
C SER A 752 -15.45 34.58 16.16
N VAL A 753 -16.32 33.90 16.92
CA VAL A 753 -16.26 32.45 17.09
C VAL A 753 -16.63 31.80 15.76
N VAL A 754 -15.71 30.98 15.24
CA VAL A 754 -15.86 30.26 13.96
C VAL A 754 -16.01 28.75 14.11
N LEU A 755 -15.51 28.18 15.23
CA LEU A 755 -15.62 26.75 15.54
C LEU A 755 -15.91 26.55 17.01
N THR A 756 -16.67 25.51 17.33
CA THR A 756 -16.91 25.04 18.70
C THR A 756 -16.71 23.54 18.75
N GLU A 757 -15.92 23.04 19.68
CA GLU A 757 -15.75 21.62 19.95
C GLU A 757 -16.05 21.28 21.40
N ARG A 758 -16.60 20.07 21.62
CA ARG A 758 -17.11 19.64 22.91
C ARG A 758 -16.57 18.27 23.29
N ARG A 759 -16.23 18.13 24.56
CA ARG A 759 -15.98 16.85 25.24
C ARG A 759 -16.95 16.78 26.41
N GLU A 760 -17.87 15.83 26.38
CA GLU A 760 -18.86 15.66 27.41
C GLU A 760 -18.62 14.36 28.16
N THR A 761 -18.71 14.40 29.48
CA THR A 761 -18.63 13.17 30.28
C THR A 761 -19.77 12.23 29.89
N ALA A 762 -19.41 11.13 29.26
CA ALA A 762 -20.36 10.09 28.86
C ALA A 762 -20.77 9.22 30.05
N GLY A 763 -21.99 8.73 29.99
CA GLY A 763 -22.51 7.71 30.90
C GLY A 763 -22.02 6.30 30.53
N PRO A 764 -22.60 5.26 31.16
CA PRO A 764 -22.30 3.87 30.81
C PRO A 764 -22.62 3.57 29.33
N ALA A 765 -21.87 2.67 28.73
CA ALA A 765 -22.11 2.17 27.38
C ALA A 765 -23.54 1.61 27.27
N ALA A 766 -24.27 1.98 26.22
CA ALA A 766 -25.68 1.62 26.02
C ALA A 766 -26.03 1.21 24.59
N THR A 767 -25.32 1.71 23.58
CA THR A 767 -25.67 1.47 22.19
C THR A 767 -24.41 1.41 21.31
N ILE A 768 -24.56 0.77 20.16
CA ILE A 768 -23.52 0.67 19.12
C ILE A 768 -23.92 1.55 17.95
N VAL A 769 -22.94 2.28 17.39
CA VAL A 769 -23.04 2.93 16.08
C VAL A 769 -22.05 2.23 15.14
N ALA A 770 -22.56 1.74 14.01
CA ALA A 770 -21.73 1.14 12.96
C ALA A 770 -21.79 2.02 11.71
N THR A 771 -20.65 2.30 11.10
CA THR A 771 -20.54 3.18 9.94
C THR A 771 -19.61 2.56 8.89
N PRO A 772 -20.14 2.11 7.75
CA PRO A 772 -19.29 1.68 6.64
C PRO A 772 -18.63 2.90 5.97
N ASP A 773 -17.38 2.75 5.54
CA ASP A 773 -16.67 3.80 4.80
C ASP A 773 -17.33 4.07 3.43
N ARG A 774 -18.00 3.05 2.87
CA ARG A 774 -18.77 3.12 1.63
C ARG A 774 -20.05 2.31 1.74
N SER A 775 -21.12 2.83 1.18
CA SER A 775 -22.42 2.15 1.13
C SER A 775 -22.57 1.21 -0.09
N THR A 776 -21.65 1.30 -1.06
CA THR A 776 -21.64 0.48 -2.28
C THR A 776 -20.22 0.02 -2.58
N ILE A 777 -20.06 -1.26 -2.89
CA ILE A 777 -18.82 -1.91 -3.32
C ILE A 777 -19.08 -2.75 -4.57
N SER A 778 -18.05 -3.04 -5.36
CA SER A 778 -18.16 -3.89 -6.56
C SER A 778 -18.34 -5.36 -6.17
N ALA A 779 -19.19 -6.08 -6.90
CA ALA A 779 -19.38 -7.53 -6.74
C ALA A 779 -18.25 -8.33 -7.44
N ASP A 780 -16.99 -7.93 -7.30
CA ASP A 780 -15.85 -8.50 -8.02
C ASP A 780 -15.09 -9.58 -7.22
N GLY A 781 -15.42 -9.73 -5.93
CA GLY A 781 -14.74 -10.67 -5.04
C GLY A 781 -13.44 -10.15 -4.43
N GLN A 782 -13.08 -8.91 -4.70
CA GLN A 782 -11.87 -8.26 -4.17
C GLN A 782 -12.17 -6.95 -3.44
N ASP A 783 -13.20 -6.23 -3.87
CA ASP A 783 -13.58 -4.95 -3.26
C ASP A 783 -14.11 -5.13 -1.84
N VAL A 784 -13.75 -4.19 -0.96
CA VAL A 784 -14.08 -4.24 0.47
C VAL A 784 -14.68 -2.94 0.96
N THR A 785 -15.42 -3.02 2.07
CA THR A 785 -15.79 -1.87 2.91
C THR A 785 -15.22 -2.05 4.32
N VAL A 786 -14.82 -0.93 4.94
CA VAL A 786 -14.37 -0.88 6.33
C VAL A 786 -15.55 -0.40 7.18
N VAL A 787 -16.03 -1.25 8.07
CA VAL A 787 -17.13 -0.93 8.99
C VAL A 787 -16.55 -0.51 10.32
N ASN A 788 -16.56 0.79 10.58
CA ASN A 788 -16.13 1.38 11.84
C ASN A 788 -17.25 1.27 12.88
N VAL A 789 -16.90 0.93 14.10
CA VAL A 789 -17.82 0.77 15.23
C VAL A 789 -17.43 1.73 16.33
N SER A 790 -18.43 2.44 16.86
CA SER A 790 -18.29 3.32 18.03
C SER A 790 -19.27 2.90 19.11
N ILE A 791 -18.81 2.87 20.35
CA ILE A 791 -19.64 2.60 21.54
C ILE A 791 -20.13 3.93 22.10
N MET A 792 -21.45 4.05 22.29
CA MET A 792 -22.13 5.24 22.77
C MET A 792 -22.89 4.98 24.08
N ASP A 793 -23.08 6.03 24.85
CA ASP A 793 -24.02 6.02 26.00
C ASP A 793 -25.48 6.16 25.55
N ALA A 794 -26.39 6.18 26.53
CA ALA A 794 -27.84 6.30 26.29
C ALA A 794 -28.25 7.66 25.69
N GLN A 795 -27.39 8.69 25.78
CA GLN A 795 -27.59 10.02 25.19
C GLN A 795 -26.92 10.17 23.83
N GLY A 796 -26.29 9.11 23.32
CA GLY A 796 -25.58 9.12 22.03
C GLY A 796 -24.21 9.81 22.10
N ARG A 797 -23.57 9.93 23.26
CA ARG A 797 -22.21 10.43 23.41
C ARG A 797 -21.23 9.28 23.32
N PRO A 798 -20.10 9.46 22.62
CA PRO A 798 -19.04 8.46 22.59
C PRO A 798 -18.54 8.13 24.00
N VAL A 799 -18.35 6.85 24.30
CA VAL A 799 -17.76 6.38 25.57
C VAL A 799 -16.27 6.10 25.34
N PRO A 800 -15.39 7.05 25.67
CA PRO A 800 -13.96 7.01 25.25
C PRO A 800 -13.14 5.98 26.05
N THR A 801 -13.72 5.29 26.99
CA THR A 801 -13.08 4.24 27.81
C THR A 801 -13.72 2.87 27.60
N ALA A 802 -14.67 2.73 26.65
CA ALA A 802 -15.37 1.48 26.44
C ALA A 802 -14.46 0.41 25.82
N GLY A 803 -14.49 -0.80 26.43
CA GLY A 803 -13.78 -2.00 26.01
C GLY A 803 -14.71 -3.17 25.71
N ASN A 804 -15.96 -2.93 25.38
CA ASN A 804 -16.97 -3.96 25.13
C ASN A 804 -16.55 -4.90 24.01
N LYS A 805 -16.80 -6.20 24.18
CA LYS A 805 -16.60 -7.19 23.14
C LYS A 805 -17.72 -7.09 22.12
N VAL A 806 -17.37 -6.82 20.87
CA VAL A 806 -18.27 -6.59 19.75
C VAL A 806 -18.26 -7.82 18.85
N SER A 807 -19.46 -8.30 18.49
CA SER A 807 -19.67 -9.40 17.55
C SER A 807 -20.26 -8.85 16.25
N PHE A 808 -19.71 -9.34 15.12
CA PHE A 808 -20.15 -9.03 13.76
C PHE A 808 -20.82 -10.26 13.15
N ALA A 809 -22.04 -10.11 12.62
CA ALA A 809 -22.72 -11.13 11.86
C ALA A 809 -23.06 -10.61 10.45
N ILE A 810 -22.64 -11.35 9.43
CA ILE A 810 -22.76 -10.96 8.01
C ILE A 810 -23.79 -11.85 7.35
N SER A 811 -24.73 -11.25 6.61
CA SER A 811 -25.64 -11.97 5.72
C SER A 811 -25.68 -11.34 4.32
N GLY A 812 -25.97 -12.15 3.30
CA GLY A 812 -25.92 -11.72 1.91
C GLY A 812 -24.56 -12.00 1.24
N PRO A 813 -24.28 -11.33 0.09
CA PRO A 813 -23.10 -11.60 -0.74
C PRO A 813 -21.82 -10.92 -0.23
N GLY A 814 -21.51 -11.09 1.06
CA GLY A 814 -20.31 -10.56 1.70
C GLY A 814 -19.65 -11.55 2.63
N THR A 815 -18.37 -11.32 2.94
CA THR A 815 -17.57 -12.08 3.89
C THR A 815 -16.75 -11.14 4.77
N VAL A 816 -16.68 -11.39 6.07
CA VAL A 816 -15.72 -10.68 6.93
C VAL A 816 -14.33 -11.31 6.76
N ILE A 817 -13.31 -10.51 6.45
CA ILE A 817 -11.95 -10.99 6.20
C ILE A 817 -10.94 -10.57 7.25
N GLY A 818 -11.29 -9.63 8.11
CA GLY A 818 -10.41 -9.16 9.19
C GLY A 818 -11.13 -8.24 10.15
N VAL A 819 -10.59 -8.12 11.37
CA VAL A 819 -11.06 -7.23 12.43
C VAL A 819 -9.88 -6.55 13.14
N GLY A 820 -10.12 -5.39 13.73
CA GLY A 820 -9.11 -4.64 14.45
C GLY A 820 -9.69 -3.63 15.43
N ASN A 821 -8.87 -3.13 16.36
CA ASN A 821 -9.28 -2.08 17.32
C ASN A 821 -8.22 -1.00 17.52
N GLY A 822 -7.03 -1.16 16.96
CA GLY A 822 -5.95 -0.17 17.05
C GLY A 822 -5.16 -0.16 18.37
N ASP A 823 -5.42 -1.11 19.27
CA ASP A 823 -4.63 -1.30 20.49
C ASP A 823 -3.33 -2.04 20.17
N GLN A 824 -2.20 -1.47 20.54
CA GLN A 824 -0.86 -2.02 20.29
C GLN A 824 -0.56 -3.29 21.07
N SER A 825 -1.38 -3.64 22.05
CA SER A 825 -1.21 -4.81 22.94
C SER A 825 -2.39 -5.79 22.91
N CYS A 826 -3.33 -5.64 21.99
CA CYS A 826 -4.48 -6.56 21.85
C CYS A 826 -4.09 -7.85 21.14
N HIS A 827 -4.11 -8.97 21.82
CA HIS A 827 -3.76 -10.29 21.28
C HIS A 827 -4.98 -11.11 20.78
N GLU A 828 -6.14 -10.50 20.64
CA GLU A 828 -7.27 -11.17 19.99
C GLU A 828 -6.92 -11.49 18.52
N PRO A 829 -7.45 -12.58 17.94
CA PRO A 829 -7.16 -12.97 16.57
C PRO A 829 -7.52 -11.87 15.55
N ASP A 830 -6.62 -11.60 14.62
CA ASP A 830 -6.86 -10.69 13.49
C ASP A 830 -7.88 -11.25 12.49
N LYS A 831 -7.84 -12.57 12.29
CA LYS A 831 -8.71 -13.26 11.34
C LYS A 831 -10.00 -13.72 12.01
N PRO A 832 -11.13 -13.61 11.30
CA PRO A 832 -12.42 -14.05 11.80
C PRO A 832 -12.48 -15.58 11.98
N ALA A 833 -13.32 -16.03 12.91
CA ALA A 833 -13.58 -17.45 13.13
C ALA A 833 -14.31 -18.11 11.94
N SER A 834 -15.09 -17.34 11.19
CA SER A 834 -15.76 -17.79 9.95
C SER A 834 -15.95 -16.63 8.97
N ALA A 835 -16.31 -16.96 7.73
CA ALA A 835 -16.61 -15.95 6.69
C ALA A 835 -17.78 -15.01 7.03
N THR A 836 -18.66 -15.41 7.95
CA THR A 836 -19.91 -14.70 8.28
C THR A 836 -19.97 -14.19 9.72
N ALA A 837 -18.95 -14.48 10.53
CA ALA A 837 -18.94 -14.08 11.93
C ALA A 837 -17.53 -13.75 12.42
N ALA A 838 -17.41 -12.65 13.16
CA ALA A 838 -16.17 -12.19 13.78
C ALA A 838 -16.47 -11.56 15.15
N GLU A 839 -15.43 -11.48 15.99
CA GLU A 839 -15.48 -10.78 17.25
C GLU A 839 -14.23 -9.91 17.42
N ARG A 840 -14.38 -8.76 18.08
CA ARG A 840 -13.29 -7.87 18.45
C ARG A 840 -13.70 -6.98 19.61
N SER A 841 -12.90 -6.90 20.66
CA SER A 841 -13.11 -5.92 21.73
C SER A 841 -12.89 -4.50 21.19
N ALA A 842 -13.76 -3.58 21.59
CA ALA A 842 -13.49 -2.17 21.36
C ALA A 842 -12.28 -1.73 22.19
N PHE A 843 -11.49 -0.82 21.66
CA PHE A 843 -10.42 -0.15 22.38
C PHE A 843 -10.69 1.36 22.39
N ASN A 844 -10.81 1.90 23.61
CA ASN A 844 -11.19 3.29 23.80
C ASN A 844 -12.40 3.70 22.93
N GLY A 845 -13.45 2.84 23.00
CA GLY A 845 -14.73 3.04 22.33
C GLY A 845 -14.82 2.65 20.87
N LEU A 846 -13.72 2.21 20.22
CA LEU A 846 -13.69 1.95 18.78
C LEU A 846 -13.17 0.53 18.43
N CYS A 847 -13.75 -0.05 17.38
CA CYS A 847 -13.19 -1.20 16.66
C CYS A 847 -13.68 -1.17 15.19
N MET A 848 -13.16 -2.09 14.35
CA MET A 848 -13.58 -2.19 12.94
C MET A 848 -13.65 -3.63 12.45
N ALA A 849 -14.40 -3.82 11.35
CA ALA A 849 -14.35 -5.03 10.53
C ALA A 849 -14.16 -4.68 9.06
N ILE A 850 -13.45 -5.54 8.31
CA ILE A 850 -13.29 -5.45 6.87
C ILE A 850 -14.21 -6.50 6.23
N VAL A 851 -15.15 -6.04 5.40
CA VAL A 851 -16.14 -6.88 4.73
C VAL A 851 -15.91 -6.85 3.24
N GLN A 852 -15.65 -8.01 2.64
CA GLN A 852 -15.34 -8.22 1.23
C GLN A 852 -16.56 -8.73 0.48
N SER A 853 -16.75 -8.28 -0.77
CA SER A 853 -17.78 -8.78 -1.67
C SER A 853 -17.51 -10.22 -2.11
N LYS A 854 -18.58 -10.95 -2.52
CA LYS A 854 -18.44 -12.21 -3.24
C LYS A 854 -18.45 -11.97 -4.75
N ARG A 855 -17.61 -12.69 -5.47
CA ARG A 855 -17.44 -12.52 -6.91
C ARG A 855 -18.72 -12.90 -7.67
N GLY A 856 -19.21 -11.96 -8.46
CA GLY A 856 -20.39 -12.14 -9.31
C GLY A 856 -21.75 -12.13 -8.57
N GLU A 857 -21.74 -11.92 -7.25
CA GLU A 857 -22.96 -11.90 -6.44
C GLU A 857 -23.35 -10.46 -6.08
N ALA A 858 -24.20 -9.84 -6.89
CA ALA A 858 -24.78 -8.53 -6.56
C ALA A 858 -25.94 -8.65 -5.57
N GLY A 859 -26.09 -7.68 -4.66
CA GLY A 859 -27.17 -7.69 -3.67
C GLY A 859 -26.89 -6.82 -2.45
N GLN A 860 -27.66 -7.04 -1.37
CA GLN A 860 -27.45 -6.35 -0.09
C GLN A 860 -26.67 -7.23 0.88
N VAL A 861 -25.59 -6.69 1.42
CA VAL A 861 -24.87 -7.27 2.56
C VAL A 861 -25.39 -6.58 3.81
N ALA A 862 -26.06 -7.32 4.68
CA ALA A 862 -26.44 -6.82 5.98
C ALA A 862 -25.36 -7.20 7.02
N ILE A 863 -24.91 -6.21 7.77
CA ILE A 863 -23.85 -6.33 8.77
C ILE A 863 -24.49 -5.97 10.12
N THR A 864 -24.75 -6.96 10.95
CA THR A 864 -25.29 -6.78 12.30
C THR A 864 -24.14 -6.76 13.30
N VAL A 865 -24.08 -5.70 14.08
CA VAL A 865 -23.07 -5.46 15.10
C VAL A 865 -23.74 -5.46 16.46
N SER A 866 -23.29 -6.34 17.36
CA SER A 866 -23.88 -6.53 18.68
C SER A 866 -22.82 -6.65 19.77
N SER A 867 -23.23 -6.37 21.01
CA SER A 867 -22.42 -6.57 22.22
C SER A 867 -23.36 -6.83 23.37
N GLU A 868 -22.94 -7.62 24.35
CA GLU A 868 -23.75 -7.91 25.53
C GLU A 868 -24.13 -6.63 26.26
N GLY A 869 -25.41 -6.51 26.61
CA GLY A 869 -25.97 -5.35 27.32
C GLY A 869 -26.14 -4.07 26.50
N LEU A 870 -25.74 -4.04 25.23
CA LEU A 870 -25.85 -2.87 24.36
C LEU A 870 -26.94 -3.06 23.29
N LYS A 871 -27.58 -1.95 22.90
CA LYS A 871 -28.45 -1.94 21.73
C LYS A 871 -27.60 -2.15 20.46
N SER A 872 -27.91 -3.20 19.72
CA SER A 872 -27.24 -3.56 18.46
C SER A 872 -27.53 -2.57 17.32
N ALA A 873 -26.64 -2.53 16.34
CA ALA A 873 -26.79 -1.80 15.08
C ALA A 873 -26.79 -2.78 13.90
N THR A 874 -27.53 -2.45 12.84
CA THR A 874 -27.45 -3.13 11.56
C THR A 874 -27.25 -2.09 10.46
N VAL A 875 -26.23 -2.31 9.62
CA VAL A 875 -25.95 -1.49 8.44
C VAL A 875 -26.00 -2.35 7.20
N SER A 876 -26.36 -1.73 6.07
CA SER A 876 -26.43 -2.39 4.77
C SER A 876 -25.42 -1.78 3.81
N VAL A 877 -24.72 -2.64 3.06
CA VAL A 877 -23.81 -2.29 1.98
C VAL A 877 -24.31 -2.99 0.71
N THR A 878 -24.41 -2.26 -0.40
CA THR A 878 -24.79 -2.81 -1.69
C THR A 878 -23.56 -3.36 -2.40
N THR A 879 -23.60 -4.63 -2.82
CA THR A 879 -22.64 -5.15 -3.82
C THR A 879 -23.24 -4.90 -5.20
N ALA A 880 -22.63 -4.02 -5.99
CA ALA A 880 -23.09 -3.65 -7.32
C ALA A 880 -22.49 -4.58 -8.38
N ALA A 881 -23.32 -5.04 -9.30
CA ALA A 881 -22.83 -5.70 -10.50
C ALA A 881 -22.02 -4.71 -11.34
N GLY A 882 -20.90 -5.17 -11.85
CA GLY A 882 -19.99 -4.38 -12.70
C GLY A 882 -19.12 -5.31 -13.55
N PRO A 883 -18.25 -4.73 -14.36
CA PRO A 883 -17.30 -5.52 -15.13
C PRO A 883 -16.35 -6.25 -14.19
N LEU A 884 -16.18 -7.54 -14.42
CA LEU A 884 -15.25 -8.37 -13.64
C LEU A 884 -13.88 -8.37 -14.33
N ARG A 885 -12.80 -8.25 -13.56
CA ARG A 885 -11.46 -8.51 -14.10
C ARG A 885 -11.43 -9.91 -14.71
N PRO A 886 -10.88 -10.08 -15.94
CA PRO A 886 -10.69 -11.39 -16.51
C PRO A 886 -9.83 -12.27 -15.62
N VAL A 887 -10.26 -13.51 -15.42
CA VAL A 887 -9.56 -14.48 -14.57
C VAL A 887 -9.15 -15.71 -15.34
N VAL A 888 -8.15 -16.41 -14.83
CA VAL A 888 -7.77 -17.76 -15.28
C VAL A 888 -8.76 -18.75 -14.67
N GLU A 889 -9.44 -19.53 -15.53
CA GLU A 889 -10.40 -20.56 -15.12
C GLU A 889 -9.73 -21.85 -14.60
#